data_da4c89f6af707b191a91297bca48533f
#
_entry.id   da4c89f6af707b191a91297bca48533f
#
_cell.length_a   1.000
_cell.length_b   1.000
_cell.length_c   1.000
_cell.angle_alpha   90.00
_cell.angle_beta   90.00
_cell.angle_gamma   90.00
#
_symmetry.space_group_name_H-M   'P 1'
#
loop_
_entity.id
_entity.type
_entity.pdbx_description
1 polymer ?
#
loop_
_entity_poly.entity_id
_entity_poly.type
_entity_poly.pdbx_seq_one_letter_code
_entity_poly.pdbx_strand_id
1 'polypeptide(L)'
;MSILDWLIVLLPVAFVMYMAVHSRSYVRSVADYLAAGRICGRYVISVADVANALSIIVLLTQVEMYYKTGFAMSFWNKMMGPLGLVLSLTGFCVYRFRETRAMSLGQWLEMRYSRSFRIFAAALRSVSEMFANMIMPALAARFFIYFLDLPHEFTLFGHTFPTFMVVVVITLSLATTIICLGGTLALVITDTIQGLFCYPMLVIFTVFVLCTFSWTKEIIPVMSDRVAGESFLNSFDVDKLRDFNVFALVVTIVVTIMHRASWIGAGNTSAAKTPHEQKMANILGSWRNGFMTIFYVLMAITLITLFNHRNFSEKSKAIRNYLSHHISLQMVKDDAQRAEFDAAIAAIPPVTHEIGVDEPLSQDKNMDTPYYDTAREQFFRINGVPELTQQLETLKATNPGDTAAIAAAEDELRKKTGLANKNTQEYSTLYRQQMLAASMRNLLPTGLTGLFCLLMILMMVSTDDSRMYSAALTITQDVILPFKKNGFTPKQHIWVIRLVTLGVAVWFFLGSSYMSQLDYLKLYADIMCSMWLGGCGPVMIFGLYGRFGTTLGAWLSLVSGMLLSLGGMLVSRNWADIVYPWLDKHGWLPALTNLLPKLSGPFEPYILWRMDPQKFPINSTEIYFITMMVSMILYFVGSGLTHLIWKPGPFNLDRMLHRGKYNDEGKPEEKFDWSPKAIWAKIIGITPEYTKGDRAIAYSVFIYSFVYGFGLSFIGVLLLNVFGVWQADWWKYYFFVVFILEPCIIGVISTVWFSVGGFIDLRQLFRDLRNRKNINDLDDGRVNNGVSVADAATVASEEASDDQK
;
A
#
# COMPACT_ATOMS: atom_id res chain seq x y z
N MET A 1 -29.23 -2.01 -7.35
CA MET A 1 -28.82 -3.33 -7.88
C MET A 1 -30.04 -4.19 -8.10
N SER A 2 -30.05 -5.01 -9.16
CA SER A 2 -31.11 -5.97 -9.46
C SER A 2 -31.02 -7.21 -8.57
N ILE A 3 -32.08 -8.05 -8.58
CA ILE A 3 -32.04 -9.36 -7.88
C ILE A 3 -30.89 -10.24 -8.41
N LEU A 4 -30.64 -10.19 -9.73
CA LEU A 4 -29.53 -10.91 -10.36
C LEU A 4 -28.17 -10.48 -9.79
N ASP A 5 -27.94 -9.17 -9.64
CA ASP A 5 -26.70 -8.63 -9.07
C ASP A 5 -26.48 -9.13 -7.64
N TRP A 6 -27.54 -9.16 -6.83
CA TRP A 6 -27.45 -9.67 -5.45
C TRP A 6 -27.17 -11.17 -5.39
N LEU A 7 -27.73 -11.97 -6.30
CA LEU A 7 -27.41 -13.39 -6.38
C LEU A 7 -25.94 -13.62 -6.77
N ILE A 8 -25.42 -12.84 -7.73
CA ILE A 8 -24.01 -12.89 -8.14
C ILE A 8 -23.09 -12.57 -6.97
N VAL A 9 -23.49 -11.66 -6.09
CA VAL A 9 -22.69 -11.28 -4.90
C VAL A 9 -22.81 -12.32 -3.79
N LEU A 10 -24.02 -12.64 -3.38
CA LEU A 10 -24.24 -13.40 -2.13
C LEU A 10 -23.81 -14.86 -2.24
N LEU A 11 -23.98 -15.51 -3.40
CA LEU A 11 -23.64 -16.94 -3.53
C LEU A 11 -22.12 -17.19 -3.40
N PRO A 12 -21.21 -16.46 -4.10
CA PRO A 12 -19.78 -16.66 -3.91
C PRO A 12 -19.29 -16.24 -2.52
N VAL A 13 -19.82 -15.15 -1.95
CA VAL A 13 -19.44 -14.73 -0.58
C VAL A 13 -19.85 -15.78 0.44
N ALA A 14 -21.07 -16.35 0.34
CA ALA A 14 -21.53 -17.44 1.18
C ALA A 14 -20.64 -18.68 1.02
N PHE A 15 -20.21 -18.98 -0.20
CA PHE A 15 -19.28 -20.09 -0.47
C PHE A 15 -17.92 -19.88 0.19
N VAL A 16 -17.33 -18.69 0.09
CA VAL A 16 -16.06 -18.36 0.75
C VAL A 16 -16.21 -18.50 2.27
N MET A 17 -17.29 -18.01 2.86
CA MET A 17 -17.56 -18.14 4.30
C MET A 17 -17.76 -19.61 4.72
N TYR A 18 -18.48 -20.40 3.93
CA TYR A 18 -18.62 -21.82 4.15
C TYR A 18 -17.25 -22.53 4.18
N MET A 19 -16.37 -22.19 3.22
CA MET A 19 -15.02 -22.76 3.16
C MET A 19 -14.15 -22.32 4.35
N ALA A 20 -14.28 -21.09 4.84
CA ALA A 20 -13.63 -20.61 6.05
C ALA A 20 -14.07 -21.44 7.28
N VAL A 21 -15.37 -21.68 7.45
CA VAL A 21 -15.90 -22.53 8.52
C VAL A 21 -15.41 -23.98 8.39
N HIS A 22 -15.42 -24.52 7.18
CA HIS A 22 -14.96 -25.89 6.89
C HIS A 22 -13.47 -26.07 7.20
N SER A 23 -12.64 -25.06 6.92
CA SER A 23 -11.18 -25.09 7.18
C SER A 23 -10.84 -25.25 8.65
N ARG A 24 -11.71 -24.80 9.57
CA ARG A 24 -11.54 -24.94 11.03
C ARG A 24 -11.32 -26.40 11.45
N SER A 25 -11.96 -27.34 10.79
CA SER A 25 -11.87 -28.78 11.12
C SER A 25 -10.47 -29.38 10.91
N TYR A 26 -9.63 -28.70 10.11
CA TYR A 26 -8.27 -29.12 9.78
C TYR A 26 -7.20 -28.47 10.65
N VAL A 27 -7.54 -27.46 11.46
CA VAL A 27 -6.61 -26.79 12.39
C VAL A 27 -6.46 -27.66 13.63
N ARG A 28 -5.34 -28.35 13.75
CA ARG A 28 -5.04 -29.28 14.84
C ARG A 28 -3.89 -28.85 15.74
N SER A 29 -3.04 -27.92 15.28
CA SER A 29 -1.84 -27.44 15.98
C SER A 29 -1.70 -25.92 15.89
N VAL A 30 -0.79 -25.37 16.70
CA VAL A 30 -0.36 -23.98 16.60
C VAL A 30 0.32 -23.72 15.24
N ALA A 31 1.11 -24.67 14.74
CA ALA A 31 1.75 -24.56 13.43
C ALA A 31 0.74 -24.49 12.27
N ASP A 32 -0.40 -25.18 12.38
CA ASP A 32 -1.49 -25.06 11.40
C ASP A 32 -2.09 -23.66 11.42
N TYR A 33 -2.29 -23.11 12.61
CA TYR A 33 -2.83 -21.77 12.79
C TYR A 33 -1.87 -20.67 12.35
N LEU A 34 -0.55 -20.82 12.60
CA LEU A 34 0.47 -19.82 12.29
C LEU A 34 1.02 -19.90 10.85
N ALA A 35 1.13 -21.09 10.28
CA ALA A 35 1.85 -21.35 9.03
C ALA A 35 1.13 -22.35 8.10
N ALA A 36 -0.18 -22.55 8.26
CA ALA A 36 -0.98 -23.52 7.49
C ALA A 36 -0.33 -24.93 7.44
N GLY A 37 0.35 -25.34 8.51
CA GLY A 37 1.06 -26.62 8.58
C GLY A 37 2.19 -26.81 7.56
N ARG A 38 2.60 -25.77 6.83
CA ARG A 38 3.64 -25.80 5.77
C ARG A 38 3.36 -26.84 4.68
N ILE A 39 2.12 -26.85 4.16
CA ILE A 39 1.69 -27.87 3.17
C ILE A 39 1.20 -27.25 1.85
N CYS A 40 1.29 -25.93 1.69
CA CYS A 40 0.79 -25.25 0.50
C CYS A 40 1.74 -25.40 -0.70
N GLY A 41 1.16 -25.72 -1.86
CA GLY A 41 1.86 -25.76 -3.13
C GLY A 41 2.03 -24.36 -3.75
N ARG A 42 2.84 -24.27 -4.80
CA ARG A 42 3.21 -23.00 -5.47
C ARG A 42 2.04 -22.23 -6.06
N TYR A 43 1.06 -22.94 -6.62
CA TYR A 43 -0.11 -22.28 -7.24
C TYR A 43 -1.11 -21.79 -6.18
N VAL A 44 -1.35 -22.54 -5.11
CA VAL A 44 -2.16 -22.08 -3.98
C VAL A 44 -1.58 -20.79 -3.40
N ILE A 45 -0.28 -20.75 -3.11
CA ILE A 45 0.39 -19.55 -2.60
C ILE A 45 0.32 -18.42 -3.61
N SER A 46 0.60 -18.69 -4.90
CA SER A 46 0.60 -17.68 -5.95
C SER A 46 -0.78 -17.07 -6.17
N VAL A 47 -1.85 -17.87 -6.16
CA VAL A 47 -3.23 -17.39 -6.32
C VAL A 47 -3.72 -16.67 -5.06
N ALA A 48 -3.39 -17.16 -3.86
CA ALA A 48 -3.69 -16.46 -2.60
C ALA A 48 -3.00 -15.09 -2.54
N ASP A 49 -1.75 -15.00 -2.98
CA ASP A 49 -1.03 -13.73 -3.06
C ASP A 49 -1.68 -12.72 -4.03
N VAL A 50 -2.39 -13.18 -5.09
CA VAL A 50 -3.18 -12.27 -5.96
C VAL A 50 -4.31 -11.64 -5.18
N ALA A 51 -5.09 -12.44 -4.45
CA ALA A 51 -6.19 -11.93 -3.65
C ALA A 51 -5.69 -10.91 -2.60
N ASN A 52 -4.56 -11.18 -1.96
CA ASN A 52 -3.92 -10.25 -1.01
C ASN A 52 -3.36 -8.97 -1.65
N ALA A 53 -2.89 -9.05 -2.90
CA ALA A 53 -2.37 -7.89 -3.62
C ALA A 53 -3.48 -7.05 -4.25
N LEU A 54 -4.60 -7.67 -4.63
CA LEU A 54 -5.82 -7.02 -5.09
C LEU A 54 -6.58 -6.48 -3.88
N SER A 55 -6.50 -5.17 -3.63
CA SER A 55 -7.26 -4.52 -2.55
C SER A 55 -7.93 -3.24 -3.03
N ILE A 56 -9.02 -2.87 -2.38
CA ILE A 56 -9.71 -1.60 -2.68
C ILE A 56 -8.74 -0.42 -2.52
N ILE A 57 -7.93 -0.40 -1.46
CA ILE A 57 -6.97 0.68 -1.25
C ILE A 57 -5.93 0.74 -2.36
N VAL A 58 -5.41 -0.40 -2.83
CA VAL A 58 -4.44 -0.43 -3.93
C VAL A 58 -5.11 0.04 -5.23
N LEU A 59 -6.34 -0.42 -5.53
CA LEU A 59 -7.09 0.02 -6.68
C LEU A 59 -7.29 1.54 -6.66
N LEU A 60 -7.84 2.08 -5.58
CA LEU A 60 -8.09 3.51 -5.45
C LEU A 60 -6.79 4.33 -5.51
N THR A 61 -5.73 3.86 -4.84
CA THR A 61 -4.39 4.49 -4.89
C THR A 61 -3.83 4.55 -6.30
N GLN A 62 -3.92 3.45 -7.05
CA GLN A 62 -3.44 3.39 -8.43
C GLN A 62 -4.30 4.27 -9.35
N VAL A 63 -5.62 4.25 -9.15
CA VAL A 63 -6.53 5.12 -9.91
C VAL A 63 -6.22 6.60 -9.65
N GLU A 64 -6.03 7.03 -8.40
CA GLU A 64 -5.63 8.40 -8.07
C GLU A 64 -4.31 8.79 -8.75
N MET A 65 -3.31 7.90 -8.70
CA MET A 65 -1.99 8.14 -9.29
C MET A 65 -2.09 8.29 -10.82
N TYR A 66 -2.71 7.33 -11.50
CA TYR A 66 -2.85 7.35 -12.96
C TYR A 66 -3.79 8.46 -13.45
N TYR A 67 -4.83 8.81 -12.68
CA TYR A 67 -5.68 9.95 -12.99
C TYR A 67 -4.90 11.28 -13.03
N LYS A 68 -3.87 11.38 -12.18
CA LYS A 68 -2.99 12.54 -12.08
C LYS A 68 -1.87 12.55 -13.12
N THR A 69 -1.32 11.38 -13.48
CA THR A 69 -0.09 11.26 -14.28
C THR A 69 -0.27 10.62 -15.65
N GLY A 70 -1.46 10.10 -15.94
CA GLY A 70 -1.71 9.35 -17.17
C GLY A 70 -0.77 8.15 -17.31
N PHE A 71 -0.33 7.87 -18.51
CA PHE A 71 0.64 6.82 -18.84
C PHE A 71 2.10 7.26 -18.63
N ALA A 72 2.38 8.55 -18.65
CA ALA A 72 3.75 9.07 -18.74
C ALA A 72 4.69 8.51 -17.66
N MET A 73 4.24 8.45 -16.41
CA MET A 73 5.02 7.90 -15.31
C MET A 73 5.13 6.37 -15.34
N SER A 74 4.27 5.67 -16.06
CA SER A 74 4.32 4.21 -16.18
C SER A 74 5.58 3.72 -16.91
N PHE A 75 6.10 4.50 -17.85
CA PHE A 75 7.38 4.23 -18.50
C PHE A 75 8.53 4.16 -17.49
N TRP A 76 8.64 5.16 -16.62
CA TRP A 76 9.68 5.23 -15.60
C TRP A 76 9.53 4.14 -14.54
N ASN A 77 8.30 3.79 -14.18
CA ASN A 77 8.02 2.70 -13.23
C ASN A 77 8.50 1.33 -13.72
N LYS A 78 8.79 1.13 -15.00
CA LYS A 78 9.40 -0.10 -15.52
C LYS A 78 10.77 -0.42 -14.90
N MET A 79 11.47 0.56 -14.35
CA MET A 79 12.71 0.35 -13.59
C MET A 79 12.51 -0.53 -12.36
N MET A 80 11.29 -0.57 -11.80
CA MET A 80 11.00 -1.33 -10.59
C MET A 80 11.00 -2.85 -10.80
N GLY A 81 10.61 -3.31 -11.98
CA GLY A 81 10.56 -4.74 -12.30
C GLY A 81 11.92 -5.45 -12.19
N PRO A 82 12.97 -5.00 -12.89
CA PRO A 82 14.32 -5.53 -12.77
C PRO A 82 14.90 -5.40 -11.37
N LEU A 83 14.65 -4.28 -10.69
CA LEU A 83 15.12 -4.07 -9.31
C LEU A 83 14.54 -5.14 -8.39
N GLY A 84 13.22 -5.34 -8.41
CA GLY A 84 12.56 -6.37 -7.62
C GLY A 84 13.07 -7.78 -7.92
N LEU A 85 13.32 -8.06 -9.20
CA LEU A 85 13.85 -9.35 -9.62
C LEU A 85 15.31 -9.55 -9.16
N VAL A 86 16.19 -8.56 -9.29
CA VAL A 86 17.57 -8.61 -8.78
C VAL A 86 17.60 -8.84 -7.28
N LEU A 87 16.81 -8.10 -6.51
CA LEU A 87 16.70 -8.28 -5.06
C LEU A 87 16.18 -9.67 -4.68
N SER A 88 15.30 -10.24 -5.51
CA SER A 88 14.74 -11.58 -5.27
C SER A 88 15.74 -12.68 -5.65
N LEU A 89 16.42 -12.56 -6.78
CA LEU A 89 17.40 -13.55 -7.28
C LEU A 89 18.66 -13.58 -6.41
N THR A 90 19.18 -12.42 -6.01
CA THR A 90 20.36 -12.33 -5.14
C THR A 90 20.04 -12.74 -3.71
N GLY A 91 18.76 -12.84 -3.35
CA GLY A 91 18.34 -13.10 -1.97
C GLY A 91 18.77 -11.99 -1.01
N PHE A 92 18.89 -10.74 -1.50
CA PHE A 92 19.33 -9.59 -0.71
C PHE A 92 18.60 -9.54 0.65
N CYS A 93 19.35 -9.45 1.72
CA CYS A 93 18.93 -9.56 3.11
C CYS A 93 18.29 -10.91 3.50
N VAL A 94 17.40 -11.47 2.68
CA VAL A 94 16.65 -12.71 2.98
C VAL A 94 17.58 -13.91 3.14
N TYR A 95 18.57 -14.05 2.26
CA TYR A 95 19.54 -15.14 2.35
C TYR A 95 20.34 -15.08 3.65
N ARG A 96 20.92 -13.93 3.98
CA ARG A 96 21.68 -13.75 5.24
C ARG A 96 20.80 -13.87 6.49
N PHE A 97 19.56 -13.38 6.43
CA PHE A 97 18.62 -13.58 7.52
C PHE A 97 18.35 -15.09 7.76
N ARG A 98 18.19 -15.88 6.70
CA ARG A 98 18.03 -17.33 6.83
C ARG A 98 19.26 -18.04 7.38
N GLU A 99 20.47 -17.59 7.03
CA GLU A 99 21.71 -18.13 7.62
C GLU A 99 21.76 -17.94 9.14
N THR A 100 21.13 -16.89 9.68
CA THR A 100 21.06 -16.66 11.12
C THR A 100 20.17 -17.68 11.85
N ARG A 101 19.41 -18.50 11.13
CA ARG A 101 18.41 -19.46 11.66
C ARG A 101 17.34 -18.81 12.55
N ALA A 102 17.25 -17.48 12.57
CA ALA A 102 16.23 -16.76 13.31
C ALA A 102 14.83 -17.05 12.74
N MET A 103 13.87 -17.36 13.62
CA MET A 103 12.50 -17.69 13.23
C MET A 103 11.64 -16.46 13.00
N SER A 104 11.94 -15.35 13.70
CA SER A 104 11.25 -14.08 13.55
C SER A 104 12.24 -12.93 13.40
N LEU A 105 11.76 -11.81 12.82
CA LEU A 105 12.53 -10.58 12.75
C LEU A 105 12.92 -10.10 14.16
N GLY A 106 12.00 -10.19 15.10
CA GLY A 106 12.23 -9.79 16.48
C GLY A 106 13.34 -10.61 17.14
N GLN A 107 13.38 -11.92 16.91
CA GLN A 107 14.47 -12.76 17.42
C GLN A 107 15.84 -12.32 16.88
N TRP A 108 15.94 -12.04 15.58
CA TRP A 108 17.17 -11.55 14.97
C TRP A 108 17.60 -10.20 15.57
N LEU A 109 16.65 -9.28 15.80
CA LEU A 109 16.94 -8.00 16.45
C LEU A 109 17.50 -8.18 17.86
N GLU A 110 17.01 -9.18 18.63
CA GLU A 110 17.56 -9.53 19.94
C GLU A 110 18.98 -10.07 19.82
N MET A 111 19.23 -10.99 18.90
CA MET A 111 20.56 -11.57 18.67
C MET A 111 21.59 -10.52 18.26
N ARG A 112 21.17 -9.55 17.44
CA ARG A 112 22.09 -8.53 16.89
C ARG A 112 22.29 -7.33 17.81
N TYR A 113 21.26 -6.92 18.54
CA TYR A 113 21.29 -5.70 19.34
C TYR A 113 20.93 -5.97 20.81
N SER A 114 19.64 -6.05 21.17
CA SER A 114 19.23 -6.34 22.54
C SER A 114 17.75 -6.77 22.63
N ARG A 115 17.36 -7.40 23.74
CA ARG A 115 15.98 -7.80 24.03
C ARG A 115 15.03 -6.59 24.12
N SER A 116 15.43 -5.51 24.78
CA SER A 116 14.63 -4.28 24.85
C SER A 116 14.43 -3.65 23.48
N PHE A 117 15.44 -3.68 22.63
CA PHE A 117 15.34 -3.20 21.24
C PHE A 117 14.37 -4.08 20.42
N ARG A 118 14.41 -5.41 20.58
CA ARG A 118 13.42 -6.34 19.98
C ARG A 118 11.99 -5.93 20.30
N ILE A 119 11.68 -5.78 21.59
CA ILE A 119 10.30 -5.49 22.05
C ILE A 119 9.84 -4.15 21.51
N PHE A 120 10.68 -3.10 21.59
CA PHE A 120 10.36 -1.79 21.06
C PHE A 120 10.16 -1.81 19.54
N ALA A 121 11.06 -2.43 18.80
CA ALA A 121 11.01 -2.51 17.35
C ALA A 121 9.76 -3.28 16.87
N ALA A 122 9.42 -4.39 17.53
CA ALA A 122 8.20 -5.15 17.22
C ALA A 122 6.92 -4.37 17.54
N ALA A 123 6.90 -3.67 18.69
CA ALA A 123 5.78 -2.78 19.04
C ALA A 123 5.61 -1.66 18.02
N LEU A 124 6.71 -0.98 17.65
CA LEU A 124 6.69 0.09 16.65
C LEU A 124 6.23 -0.41 15.27
N ARG A 125 6.72 -1.58 14.84
CA ARG A 125 6.28 -2.23 13.60
C ARG A 125 4.77 -2.47 13.62
N SER A 126 4.25 -3.05 14.71
CA SER A 126 2.81 -3.33 14.83
C SER A 126 1.98 -2.06 14.83
N VAL A 127 2.42 -1.03 15.55
CA VAL A 127 1.75 0.28 15.58
C VAL A 127 1.75 0.91 14.19
N SER A 128 2.89 0.94 13.49
CA SER A 128 2.99 1.46 12.13
C SER A 128 2.06 0.71 11.16
N GLU A 129 2.02 -0.63 11.23
CA GLU A 129 1.15 -1.46 10.41
C GLU A 129 -0.33 -1.19 10.74
N MET A 130 -0.68 -1.05 12.01
CA MET A 130 -2.05 -0.73 12.45
C MET A 130 -2.49 0.66 11.96
N PHE A 131 -1.64 1.67 12.05
CA PHE A 131 -1.94 3.02 11.53
C PHE A 131 -2.05 3.04 10.00
N ALA A 132 -1.16 2.34 9.30
CA ALA A 132 -1.19 2.28 7.83
C ALA A 132 -2.47 1.62 7.28
N ASN A 133 -3.01 0.64 8.01
CA ASN A 133 -4.14 -0.16 7.53
C ASN A 133 -5.50 0.24 8.14
N MET A 134 -5.56 1.06 9.20
CA MET A 134 -6.83 1.43 9.85
C MET A 134 -7.79 2.23 8.96
N ILE A 135 -7.29 2.83 7.87
CA ILE A 135 -8.11 3.57 6.90
C ILE A 135 -8.87 2.63 5.93
N MET A 136 -8.43 1.37 5.79
CA MET A 136 -8.98 0.44 4.80
C MET A 136 -10.48 0.19 4.96
N PRO A 137 -11.00 -0.13 6.17
CA PRO A 137 -12.43 -0.33 6.35
C PRO A 137 -13.25 0.93 6.05
N ALA A 138 -12.70 2.12 6.34
CA ALA A 138 -13.37 3.39 6.01
C ALA A 138 -13.49 3.60 4.50
N LEU A 139 -12.43 3.31 3.74
CA LEU A 139 -12.44 3.41 2.28
C LEU A 139 -13.43 2.43 1.66
N ALA A 140 -13.43 1.19 2.13
CA ALA A 140 -14.36 0.17 1.68
C ALA A 140 -15.81 0.55 2.00
N ALA A 141 -16.09 1.02 3.22
CA ALA A 141 -17.44 1.43 3.60
C ALA A 141 -17.96 2.59 2.74
N ARG A 142 -17.13 3.64 2.54
CA ARG A 142 -17.49 4.75 1.65
C ARG A 142 -17.68 4.28 0.23
N PHE A 143 -16.77 3.45 -0.28
CA PHE A 143 -16.91 2.88 -1.62
C PHE A 143 -18.27 2.20 -1.80
N PHE A 144 -18.72 1.36 -0.86
CA PHE A 144 -20.01 0.69 -0.95
C PHE A 144 -21.19 1.65 -0.78
N ILE A 145 -21.10 2.66 0.08
CA ILE A 145 -22.16 3.68 0.21
C ILE A 145 -22.37 4.40 -1.12
N TYR A 146 -21.29 4.86 -1.77
CA TYR A 146 -21.37 5.59 -3.04
C TYR A 146 -21.70 4.68 -4.23
N PHE A 147 -21.22 3.45 -4.23
CA PHE A 147 -21.48 2.50 -5.30
C PHE A 147 -22.92 1.94 -5.28
N LEU A 148 -23.40 1.58 -4.08
CA LEU A 148 -24.75 1.00 -3.90
C LEU A 148 -25.82 2.05 -3.69
N ASP A 149 -25.49 3.33 -3.52
CA ASP A 149 -26.41 4.42 -3.18
C ASP A 149 -27.13 4.16 -1.85
N LEU A 150 -26.37 3.82 -0.87
CA LEU A 150 -26.95 3.58 0.44
C LEU A 150 -27.25 4.91 1.14
N PRO A 151 -28.37 5.01 1.88
CA PRO A 151 -28.64 6.19 2.69
C PRO A 151 -27.52 6.36 3.73
N HIS A 152 -27.08 7.61 3.99
CA HIS A 152 -26.04 7.88 4.98
C HIS A 152 -26.44 7.53 6.40
N GLU A 153 -27.73 7.56 6.69
CA GLU A 153 -28.32 7.16 7.96
C GLU A 153 -29.54 6.27 7.73
N PHE A 154 -29.76 5.31 8.59
CA PHE A 154 -30.97 4.49 8.58
C PHE A 154 -31.49 4.31 10.01
N THR A 155 -32.82 4.17 10.14
CA THR A 155 -33.46 3.97 11.43
C THR A 155 -33.81 2.50 11.62
N LEU A 156 -33.30 1.92 12.73
CA LEU A 156 -33.58 0.56 13.15
C LEU A 156 -34.03 0.56 14.60
N PHE A 157 -35.18 -0.06 14.90
CA PHE A 157 -35.75 -0.10 16.24
C PHE A 157 -35.94 1.27 16.92
N GLY A 158 -36.21 2.32 16.13
CA GLY A 158 -36.37 3.69 16.62
C GLY A 158 -35.08 4.45 16.92
N HIS A 159 -33.92 3.87 16.63
CA HIS A 159 -32.62 4.53 16.72
C HIS A 159 -32.05 4.77 15.33
N THR A 160 -31.48 5.95 15.10
CA THR A 160 -30.76 6.30 13.88
C THR A 160 -29.30 5.84 13.98
N PHE A 161 -28.85 5.07 12.98
CA PHE A 161 -27.48 4.58 12.88
C PHE A 161 -26.82 5.14 11.62
N PRO A 162 -25.58 5.65 11.71
CA PRO A 162 -24.80 5.98 10.53
C PRO A 162 -24.48 4.73 9.72
N THR A 163 -24.91 4.68 8.46
CA THR A 163 -24.66 3.54 7.56
C THR A 163 -23.19 3.21 7.45
N PHE A 164 -22.34 4.22 7.45
CA PHE A 164 -20.89 4.06 7.44
C PHE A 164 -20.38 3.15 8.56
N MET A 165 -20.78 3.40 9.82
CA MET A 165 -20.33 2.59 10.95
C MET A 165 -20.83 1.14 10.85
N VAL A 166 -22.05 0.94 10.38
CA VAL A 166 -22.61 -0.40 10.23
C VAL A 166 -21.88 -1.20 9.15
N VAL A 167 -21.57 -0.57 8.03
CA VAL A 167 -20.78 -1.24 6.97
C VAL A 167 -19.38 -1.58 7.48
N VAL A 168 -18.69 -0.67 8.20
CA VAL A 168 -17.39 -0.95 8.81
C VAL A 168 -17.46 -2.13 9.78
N VAL A 169 -18.51 -2.19 10.64
CA VAL A 169 -18.68 -3.32 11.57
C VAL A 169 -18.90 -4.63 10.83
N ILE A 170 -19.72 -4.65 9.78
CA ILE A 170 -19.98 -5.85 8.97
C ILE A 170 -18.68 -6.34 8.33
N THR A 171 -17.92 -5.44 7.69
CA THR A 171 -16.67 -5.78 6.99
C THR A 171 -15.62 -6.34 7.95
N LEU A 172 -15.38 -5.66 9.07
CA LEU A 172 -14.44 -6.12 10.10
C LEU A 172 -14.89 -7.42 10.77
N SER A 173 -16.20 -7.61 10.99
CA SER A 173 -16.74 -8.85 11.56
C SER A 173 -16.51 -10.03 10.63
N LEU A 174 -16.68 -9.84 9.30
CA LEU A 174 -16.43 -10.86 8.30
C LEU A 174 -14.96 -11.29 8.31
N ALA A 175 -14.03 -10.33 8.23
CA ALA A 175 -12.60 -10.56 8.26
C ALA A 175 -12.14 -11.22 9.58
N THR A 176 -12.59 -10.70 10.72
CA THR A 176 -12.26 -11.25 12.05
C THR A 176 -12.75 -12.70 12.21
N THR A 177 -13.93 -13.02 11.67
CA THR A 177 -14.49 -14.36 11.72
C THR A 177 -13.60 -15.35 10.98
N ILE A 178 -13.15 -15.04 9.76
CA ILE A 178 -12.25 -15.90 8.97
C ILE A 178 -10.97 -16.19 9.76
N ILE A 179 -10.32 -15.16 10.31
CA ILE A 179 -9.08 -15.28 11.09
C ILE A 179 -9.32 -16.17 12.33
N CYS A 180 -10.35 -15.88 13.12
CA CYS A 180 -10.62 -16.60 14.37
C CYS A 180 -10.97 -18.07 14.15
N LEU A 181 -11.52 -18.42 12.98
CA LEU A 181 -11.87 -19.82 12.66
C LEU A 181 -10.63 -20.68 12.41
N GLY A 182 -9.68 -20.23 11.59
CA GLY A 182 -8.60 -21.10 11.16
C GLY A 182 -7.22 -20.48 10.96
N GLY A 183 -7.02 -19.20 11.31
CA GLY A 183 -5.72 -18.50 11.16
C GLY A 183 -5.19 -18.56 9.73
N THR A 184 -3.87 -18.76 9.56
CA THR A 184 -3.23 -18.83 8.23
C THR A 184 -3.84 -19.88 7.30
N LEU A 185 -4.26 -21.03 7.86
CA LEU A 185 -4.84 -22.08 7.02
C LEU A 185 -6.17 -21.63 6.39
N ALA A 186 -7.05 -21.00 7.17
CA ALA A 186 -8.30 -20.45 6.63
C ALA A 186 -8.02 -19.34 5.62
N LEU A 187 -7.11 -18.42 5.94
CA LEU A 187 -6.71 -17.33 5.04
C LEU A 187 -6.24 -17.84 3.69
N VAL A 188 -5.27 -18.76 3.66
CA VAL A 188 -4.73 -19.27 2.40
C VAL A 188 -5.82 -19.98 1.56
N ILE A 189 -6.72 -20.72 2.20
CA ILE A 189 -7.83 -21.41 1.49
C ILE A 189 -8.83 -20.38 0.93
N THR A 190 -9.28 -19.43 1.74
CA THR A 190 -10.22 -18.39 1.31
C THR A 190 -9.62 -17.48 0.25
N ASP A 191 -8.39 -17.02 0.42
CA ASP A 191 -7.67 -16.19 -0.55
C ASP A 191 -7.47 -16.90 -1.88
N THR A 192 -7.14 -18.20 -1.87
CA THR A 192 -7.04 -18.98 -3.11
C THR A 192 -8.37 -19.04 -3.83
N ILE A 193 -9.47 -19.28 -3.13
CA ILE A 193 -10.82 -19.31 -3.71
C ILE A 193 -11.19 -17.92 -4.26
N GLN A 194 -10.94 -16.88 -3.49
CA GLN A 194 -11.19 -15.49 -3.91
C GLN A 194 -10.37 -15.12 -5.16
N GLY A 195 -9.08 -15.49 -5.18
CA GLY A 195 -8.22 -15.27 -6.36
C GLY A 195 -8.74 -15.99 -7.61
N LEU A 196 -9.24 -17.23 -7.46
CA LEU A 196 -9.85 -17.96 -8.56
C LEU A 196 -11.10 -17.26 -9.13
N PHE A 197 -11.91 -16.61 -8.29
CA PHE A 197 -13.02 -15.78 -8.75
C PHE A 197 -12.55 -14.46 -9.37
N CYS A 198 -11.52 -13.82 -8.83
CA CYS A 198 -11.04 -12.52 -9.31
C CYS A 198 -10.49 -12.58 -10.73
N TYR A 199 -9.76 -13.62 -11.12
CA TYR A 199 -9.14 -13.71 -12.45
C TYR A 199 -10.14 -13.55 -13.61
N PRO A 200 -11.25 -14.32 -13.71
CA PRO A 200 -12.23 -14.14 -14.79
C PRO A 200 -12.88 -12.76 -14.75
N MET A 201 -13.14 -12.20 -13.55
CA MET A 201 -13.75 -10.87 -13.43
C MET A 201 -12.84 -9.79 -14.00
N LEU A 202 -11.54 -9.83 -13.73
CA LEU A 202 -10.57 -8.89 -14.29
C LEU A 202 -10.57 -8.91 -15.82
N VAL A 203 -10.68 -10.11 -16.43
CA VAL A 203 -10.83 -10.25 -17.89
C VAL A 203 -12.09 -9.56 -18.38
N ILE A 204 -13.23 -9.85 -17.75
CA ILE A 204 -14.53 -9.31 -18.14
C ILE A 204 -14.52 -7.77 -18.09
N PHE A 205 -14.01 -7.18 -17.01
CA PHE A 205 -13.92 -5.72 -16.88
C PHE A 205 -12.96 -5.10 -17.89
N THR A 206 -11.82 -5.75 -18.16
CA THR A 206 -10.89 -5.28 -19.18
C THR A 206 -11.54 -5.23 -20.55
N VAL A 207 -12.22 -6.31 -20.94
CA VAL A 207 -12.95 -6.36 -22.22
C VAL A 207 -14.07 -5.32 -22.25
N PHE A 208 -14.83 -5.18 -21.17
CA PHE A 208 -15.90 -4.18 -21.08
C PHE A 208 -15.38 -2.76 -21.35
N VAL A 209 -14.29 -2.36 -20.70
CA VAL A 209 -13.71 -1.01 -20.88
C VAL A 209 -13.24 -0.80 -22.31
N LEU A 210 -12.49 -1.77 -22.87
CA LEU A 210 -11.98 -1.68 -24.24
C LEU A 210 -13.07 -1.68 -25.31
N CYS A 211 -14.24 -2.26 -25.01
CA CYS A 211 -15.42 -2.22 -25.90
C CYS A 211 -16.23 -0.92 -25.74
N THR A 212 -16.18 -0.29 -24.55
CA THR A 212 -16.99 0.90 -24.24
C THR A 212 -16.34 2.18 -24.73
N PHE A 213 -14.99 2.27 -24.63
CA PHE A 213 -14.23 3.47 -24.97
C PHE A 213 -13.32 3.22 -26.16
N SER A 214 -13.42 4.09 -27.17
CA SER A 214 -12.58 4.01 -28.36
C SER A 214 -11.17 4.54 -28.06
N TRP A 215 -10.15 3.67 -28.25
CA TRP A 215 -8.76 4.05 -28.02
C TRP A 215 -8.35 5.28 -28.85
N THR A 216 -8.64 5.27 -30.15
CA THR A 216 -8.18 6.31 -31.09
C THR A 216 -9.05 7.56 -31.09
N LYS A 217 -10.37 7.44 -30.83
CA LYS A 217 -11.30 8.55 -30.96
C LYS A 217 -11.59 9.26 -29.63
N GLU A 218 -11.41 8.60 -28.51
CA GLU A 218 -11.80 9.13 -27.20
C GLU A 218 -10.63 9.14 -26.21
N ILE A 219 -9.93 8.01 -26.04
CA ILE A 219 -8.86 7.91 -25.05
C ILE A 219 -7.65 8.76 -25.44
N ILE A 220 -7.09 8.54 -26.64
CA ILE A 220 -5.85 9.23 -27.06
C ILE A 220 -6.03 10.75 -27.16
N PRO A 221 -7.13 11.30 -27.74
CA PRO A 221 -7.32 12.74 -27.76
C PRO A 221 -7.28 13.38 -26.38
N VAL A 222 -8.01 12.81 -25.40
CA VAL A 222 -8.02 13.31 -24.02
C VAL A 222 -6.65 13.20 -23.35
N MET A 223 -5.93 12.09 -23.60
CA MET A 223 -4.60 11.89 -23.04
C MET A 223 -3.52 12.79 -23.65
N SER A 224 -3.75 13.26 -24.88
CA SER A 224 -2.84 14.19 -25.58
C SER A 224 -3.08 15.66 -25.22
N ASP A 225 -4.25 15.97 -24.64
CA ASP A 225 -4.70 17.32 -24.37
C ASP A 225 -4.19 17.82 -23.02
N ARG A 226 -2.87 18.02 -22.93
CA ARG A 226 -2.18 18.47 -21.70
C ARG A 226 -1.15 19.54 -22.01
N VAL A 227 -0.99 20.49 -21.07
CA VAL A 227 0.05 21.52 -21.15
C VAL A 227 1.44 20.90 -21.08
N ALA A 228 2.42 21.60 -21.65
CA ALA A 228 3.82 21.18 -21.60
C ALA A 228 4.33 21.07 -20.15
N GLY A 229 5.05 20.00 -19.85
CA GLY A 229 5.54 19.65 -18.51
C GLY A 229 4.58 18.78 -17.68
N GLU A 230 3.35 18.53 -18.17
CA GLU A 230 2.34 17.71 -17.49
C GLU A 230 1.72 16.66 -18.43
N SER A 231 2.48 16.17 -19.41
CA SER A 231 2.00 15.24 -20.42
C SER A 231 1.53 13.91 -19.80
N PHE A 232 0.40 13.39 -20.28
CA PHE A 232 -0.08 12.05 -19.92
C PHE A 232 0.48 10.95 -20.81
N LEU A 233 1.07 11.31 -21.95
CA LEU A 233 1.66 10.37 -22.90
C LEU A 233 3.18 10.49 -22.98
N ASN A 234 3.73 11.69 -23.15
CA ASN A 234 5.16 11.86 -23.29
C ASN A 234 5.86 11.76 -21.93
N SER A 235 6.58 10.67 -21.71
CA SER A 235 7.28 10.38 -20.46
C SER A 235 8.46 11.30 -20.15
N PHE A 236 8.91 12.11 -21.13
CA PHE A 236 9.98 13.10 -20.95
C PHE A 236 9.46 14.54 -20.75
N ASP A 237 8.13 14.72 -20.82
CA ASP A 237 7.46 16.00 -20.65
C ASP A 237 6.60 15.97 -19.37
N VAL A 238 7.26 15.76 -18.21
CA VAL A 238 6.62 15.53 -16.89
C VAL A 238 7.29 16.34 -15.77
N ASP A 239 8.06 17.36 -16.10
CA ASP A 239 8.89 18.13 -15.19
C ASP A 239 8.09 19.03 -14.23
N LYS A 240 6.86 19.42 -14.59
CA LYS A 240 5.96 20.22 -13.74
C LYS A 240 5.08 19.39 -12.79
N LEU A 241 5.13 18.05 -12.87
CA LEU A 241 4.40 17.20 -11.95
C LEU A 241 4.97 17.33 -10.52
N ARG A 242 4.18 17.83 -9.57
CA ARG A 242 4.59 17.96 -8.18
C ARG A 242 4.53 16.64 -7.42
N ASP A 243 3.39 15.95 -7.51
CA ASP A 243 3.15 14.66 -6.86
C ASP A 243 3.38 13.53 -7.87
N PHE A 244 3.90 12.39 -7.41
CA PHE A 244 4.17 11.20 -8.25
C PHE A 244 5.16 11.43 -9.40
N ASN A 245 6.06 12.37 -9.25
CA ASN A 245 7.07 12.74 -10.25
C ASN A 245 8.29 11.79 -10.24
N VAL A 246 9.34 12.14 -11.01
CA VAL A 246 10.58 11.34 -11.09
C VAL A 246 11.29 11.23 -9.75
N PHE A 247 11.23 12.25 -8.88
CA PHE A 247 11.77 12.17 -7.52
C PHE A 247 11.05 11.10 -6.69
N ALA A 248 9.72 11.03 -6.77
CA ALA A 248 8.94 9.99 -6.10
C ALA A 248 9.35 8.59 -6.57
N LEU A 249 9.75 8.42 -7.85
CA LEU A 249 10.31 7.17 -8.34
C LEU A 249 11.66 6.84 -7.68
N VAL A 250 12.57 7.81 -7.56
CA VAL A 250 13.86 7.61 -6.86
C VAL A 250 13.61 7.19 -5.41
N VAL A 251 12.71 7.86 -4.71
CA VAL A 251 12.30 7.46 -3.36
C VAL A 251 11.75 6.04 -3.35
N THR A 252 10.90 5.67 -4.31
CA THR A 252 10.34 4.33 -4.42
C THR A 252 11.41 3.26 -4.63
N ILE A 253 12.48 3.55 -5.38
CA ILE A 253 13.65 2.64 -5.54
C ILE A 253 14.31 2.40 -4.17
N VAL A 254 14.62 3.48 -3.45
CA VAL A 254 15.23 3.39 -2.11
C VAL A 254 14.33 2.63 -1.15
N VAL A 255 13.03 2.97 -1.11
CA VAL A 255 12.02 2.29 -0.30
C VAL A 255 11.94 0.81 -0.63
N THR A 256 11.99 0.41 -1.90
CA THR A 256 11.92 -1.00 -2.31
C THR A 256 13.10 -1.80 -1.76
N ILE A 257 14.30 -1.22 -1.78
CA ILE A 257 15.51 -1.84 -1.19
C ILE A 257 15.35 -1.98 0.33
N MET A 258 14.93 -0.91 1.00
CA MET A 258 14.73 -0.88 2.46
C MET A 258 13.60 -1.80 2.90
N HIS A 259 12.49 -1.80 2.16
CA HIS A 259 11.32 -2.64 2.40
C HIS A 259 11.66 -4.13 2.34
N ARG A 260 12.52 -4.54 1.38
CA ARG A 260 12.96 -5.92 1.28
C ARG A 260 13.66 -6.41 2.55
N ALA A 261 14.40 -5.53 3.22
CA ALA A 261 15.08 -5.83 4.49
C ALA A 261 14.12 -5.84 5.69
N SER A 262 13.16 -4.91 5.73
CA SER A 262 12.36 -4.60 6.94
C SER A 262 11.13 -5.50 7.11
N TRP A 263 10.68 -6.19 6.04
CA TRP A 263 9.51 -7.09 6.05
C TRP A 263 9.89 -8.57 5.90
N ILE A 264 11.09 -8.94 6.28
CA ILE A 264 11.54 -10.33 6.24
C ILE A 264 10.70 -11.17 7.23
N GLY A 265 10.24 -12.34 6.78
CA GLY A 265 9.48 -13.29 7.61
C GLY A 265 7.99 -12.98 7.75
N ALA A 266 7.43 -12.05 6.96
CA ALA A 266 5.99 -11.76 6.92
C ALA A 266 5.31 -12.45 5.72
N GLY A 267 4.00 -12.74 5.87
CA GLY A 267 3.10 -13.17 4.79
C GLY A 267 2.97 -14.69 4.60
N ASN A 268 2.24 -15.08 3.53
CA ASN A 268 1.90 -16.47 3.18
C ASN A 268 3.13 -17.35 2.86
N THR A 269 4.30 -16.76 2.80
CA THR A 269 5.58 -17.43 2.52
C THR A 269 5.94 -18.50 3.54
N SER A 270 5.41 -18.41 4.77
CA SER A 270 5.60 -19.43 5.81
C SER A 270 4.79 -20.71 5.57
N ALA A 271 3.73 -20.64 4.74
CA ALA A 271 2.82 -21.74 4.45
C ALA A 271 3.34 -22.72 3.39
N ALA A 272 4.42 -22.39 2.68
CA ALA A 272 4.98 -23.18 1.60
C ALA A 272 5.47 -24.56 2.07
N LYS A 273 5.14 -25.60 1.29
CA LYS A 273 5.54 -26.98 1.54
C LYS A 273 7.08 -27.18 1.57
N THR A 274 7.78 -26.48 0.69
CA THR A 274 9.25 -26.46 0.61
C THR A 274 9.74 -25.06 0.26
N PRO A 275 11.03 -24.74 0.56
CA PRO A 275 11.64 -23.49 0.10
C PRO A 275 11.61 -23.33 -1.42
N HIS A 276 11.69 -24.43 -2.16
CA HIS A 276 11.58 -24.45 -3.62
C HIS A 276 10.18 -24.03 -4.10
N GLU A 277 9.11 -24.57 -3.50
CA GLU A 277 7.73 -24.18 -3.82
C GLU A 277 7.48 -22.68 -3.56
N GLN A 278 8.00 -22.14 -2.45
CA GLN A 278 7.93 -20.71 -2.17
C GLN A 278 8.65 -19.88 -3.23
N LYS A 279 9.86 -20.30 -3.63
CA LYS A 279 10.64 -19.61 -4.65
C LYS A 279 9.91 -19.63 -6.00
N MET A 280 9.35 -20.76 -6.39
CA MET A 280 8.56 -20.88 -7.61
C MET A 280 7.29 -20.03 -7.56
N ALA A 281 6.58 -19.97 -6.44
CA ALA A 281 5.42 -19.07 -6.28
C ALA A 281 5.80 -17.59 -6.49
N ASN A 282 6.95 -17.16 -5.97
CA ASN A 282 7.45 -15.80 -6.19
C ASN A 282 7.84 -15.52 -7.67
N ILE A 283 8.47 -16.50 -8.35
CA ILE A 283 8.83 -16.39 -9.77
C ILE A 283 7.56 -16.30 -10.63
N LEU A 284 6.56 -17.14 -10.34
CA LEU A 284 5.25 -17.10 -10.99
C LEU A 284 4.54 -15.75 -10.82
N GLY A 285 4.86 -14.98 -9.77
CA GLY A 285 4.34 -13.64 -9.52
C GLY A 285 4.54 -12.67 -10.68
N SER A 286 5.62 -12.80 -11.46
CA SER A 286 5.86 -11.95 -12.63
C SER A 286 4.80 -12.14 -13.73
N TRP A 287 4.30 -13.35 -13.91
CA TRP A 287 3.24 -13.64 -14.88
C TRP A 287 1.85 -13.34 -14.34
N ARG A 288 1.60 -13.57 -13.05
CA ARG A 288 0.29 -13.36 -12.44
C ARG A 288 -0.11 -11.89 -12.34
N ASN A 289 0.87 -10.98 -12.14
CA ASN A 289 0.59 -9.57 -11.83
C ASN A 289 0.23 -8.73 -13.06
N GLY A 290 0.51 -9.19 -14.28
CA GLY A 290 0.29 -8.41 -15.50
C GLY A 290 -1.17 -7.95 -15.67
N PHE A 291 -2.13 -8.84 -15.36
CA PHE A 291 -3.56 -8.54 -15.51
C PHE A 291 -4.07 -7.53 -14.48
N MET A 292 -3.49 -7.52 -13.27
CA MET A 292 -3.85 -6.55 -12.24
C MET A 292 -3.44 -5.14 -12.65
N THR A 293 -2.24 -4.99 -13.21
CA THR A 293 -1.73 -3.68 -13.63
C THR A 293 -2.60 -3.07 -14.71
N ILE A 294 -2.98 -3.85 -15.73
CA ILE A 294 -3.86 -3.35 -16.79
C ILE A 294 -5.23 -2.94 -16.25
N PHE A 295 -5.79 -3.70 -15.32
CA PHE A 295 -7.06 -3.37 -14.70
C PHE A 295 -7.01 -2.00 -14.01
N TYR A 296 -5.99 -1.74 -13.19
CA TYR A 296 -5.82 -0.45 -12.51
C TYR A 296 -5.67 0.70 -13.50
N VAL A 297 -4.83 0.51 -14.51
CA VAL A 297 -4.59 1.52 -15.55
C VAL A 297 -5.87 1.81 -16.34
N LEU A 298 -6.58 0.77 -16.76
CA LEU A 298 -7.84 0.95 -17.53
C LEU A 298 -8.93 1.63 -16.71
N MET A 299 -9.05 1.33 -15.40
CA MET A 299 -10.01 2.04 -14.54
C MET A 299 -9.70 3.54 -14.48
N ALA A 300 -8.42 3.92 -14.32
CA ALA A 300 -8.03 5.32 -14.29
C ALA A 300 -8.29 6.03 -15.64
N ILE A 301 -7.92 5.39 -16.75
CA ILE A 301 -8.12 5.94 -18.11
C ILE A 301 -9.61 6.09 -18.43
N THR A 302 -10.43 5.14 -17.98
CA THR A 302 -11.89 5.24 -18.06
C THR A 302 -12.39 6.53 -17.40
N LEU A 303 -11.89 6.82 -16.19
CA LEU A 303 -12.26 8.06 -15.49
C LEU A 303 -11.75 9.30 -16.21
N ILE A 304 -10.48 9.33 -16.62
CA ILE A 304 -9.92 10.46 -17.38
C ILE A 304 -10.78 10.74 -18.63
N THR A 305 -11.10 9.70 -19.41
CA THR A 305 -11.89 9.85 -20.63
C THR A 305 -13.32 10.28 -20.33
N LEU A 306 -13.98 9.64 -19.35
CA LEU A 306 -15.36 9.93 -18.97
C LEU A 306 -15.55 11.37 -18.47
N PHE A 307 -14.58 11.88 -17.71
CA PHE A 307 -14.68 13.21 -17.10
C PHE A 307 -14.20 14.35 -17.98
N ASN A 308 -13.35 14.10 -18.99
CA ASN A 308 -12.76 15.17 -19.79
C ASN A 308 -13.20 15.17 -21.27
N HIS A 309 -13.85 14.10 -21.79
CA HIS A 309 -14.26 14.05 -23.18
C HIS A 309 -15.69 14.56 -23.37
N ARG A 310 -15.89 15.46 -24.35
CA ARG A 310 -17.17 16.11 -24.66
C ARG A 310 -18.34 15.15 -24.89
N ASN A 311 -18.08 13.96 -25.49
CA ASN A 311 -19.12 12.96 -25.74
C ASN A 311 -19.81 12.46 -24.46
N PHE A 312 -19.15 12.62 -23.31
CA PHE A 312 -19.66 12.15 -22.01
C PHE A 312 -20.06 13.32 -21.11
N SER A 313 -20.17 14.56 -21.60
CA SER A 313 -20.34 15.77 -20.80
C SER A 313 -21.54 15.71 -19.86
N GLU A 314 -22.73 15.31 -20.36
CA GLU A 314 -23.96 15.19 -19.57
C GLU A 314 -23.83 14.07 -18.51
N LYS A 315 -23.29 12.92 -18.92
CA LYS A 315 -23.08 11.80 -17.99
C LYS A 315 -22.05 12.16 -16.92
N SER A 316 -20.99 12.81 -17.30
CA SER A 316 -19.97 13.34 -16.43
C SER A 316 -20.51 14.34 -15.40
N LYS A 317 -21.35 15.30 -15.84
CA LYS A 317 -22.04 16.25 -14.96
C LYS A 317 -22.94 15.53 -13.96
N ALA A 318 -23.74 14.56 -14.40
CA ALA A 318 -24.62 13.79 -13.54
C ALA A 318 -23.82 13.03 -12.45
N ILE A 319 -22.70 12.42 -12.82
CA ILE A 319 -21.84 11.70 -11.89
C ILE A 319 -21.18 12.66 -10.90
N ARG A 320 -20.68 13.81 -11.34
CA ARG A 320 -20.08 14.83 -10.47
C ARG A 320 -21.08 15.39 -9.46
N ASN A 321 -22.31 15.68 -9.91
CA ASN A 321 -23.37 16.14 -9.03
C ASN A 321 -23.75 15.07 -7.99
N TYR A 322 -23.90 13.81 -8.42
CA TYR A 322 -24.13 12.69 -7.53
C TYR A 322 -23.04 12.55 -6.48
N LEU A 323 -21.78 12.60 -6.91
CA LEU A 323 -20.61 12.49 -6.03
C LEU A 323 -20.56 13.64 -5.01
N SER A 324 -20.74 14.89 -5.48
CA SER A 324 -20.74 16.06 -4.63
C SER A 324 -21.88 16.07 -3.63
N HIS A 325 -23.09 15.62 -4.03
CA HIS A 325 -24.24 15.46 -3.12
C HIS A 325 -23.92 14.46 -2.00
N HIS A 326 -23.37 13.29 -2.31
CA HIS A 326 -23.00 12.33 -1.25
C HIS A 326 -21.91 12.87 -0.33
N ILE A 327 -20.97 13.69 -0.81
CA ILE A 327 -19.97 14.34 0.02
C ILE A 327 -20.61 15.41 0.89
N SER A 328 -21.55 16.22 0.35
CA SER A 328 -22.25 17.24 1.11
C SER A 328 -23.07 16.63 2.25
N LEU A 329 -23.76 15.49 2.02
CA LEU A 329 -24.44 14.72 3.06
C LEU A 329 -23.53 14.28 4.22
N GLN A 330 -22.25 14.03 3.94
CA GLN A 330 -21.27 13.63 4.93
C GLN A 330 -20.68 14.82 5.70
N MET A 331 -20.46 15.96 5.02
CA MET A 331 -19.69 17.08 5.55
C MET A 331 -20.54 18.25 6.05
N VAL A 332 -21.74 18.47 5.49
CA VAL A 332 -22.62 19.60 5.81
C VAL A 332 -23.83 19.10 6.60
N LYS A 333 -23.88 19.44 7.89
CA LYS A 333 -24.93 18.95 8.81
C LYS A 333 -26.26 19.70 8.66
N ASP A 334 -26.21 21.00 8.34
CA ASP A 334 -27.40 21.82 8.19
C ASP A 334 -28.05 21.60 6.82
N ASP A 335 -29.34 21.24 6.80
CA ASP A 335 -30.08 20.90 5.59
C ASP A 335 -30.23 22.10 4.62
N ALA A 336 -30.36 23.31 5.13
CA ALA A 336 -30.49 24.51 4.30
C ALA A 336 -29.15 24.86 3.63
N GLN A 337 -28.05 24.84 4.38
CA GLN A 337 -26.71 25.04 3.84
C GLN A 337 -26.32 23.96 2.84
N ARG A 338 -26.74 22.72 3.09
CA ARG A 338 -26.51 21.60 2.16
C ARG A 338 -27.28 21.79 0.85
N ALA A 339 -28.54 22.23 0.93
CA ALA A 339 -29.35 22.52 -0.26
C ALA A 339 -28.72 23.64 -1.11
N GLU A 340 -28.17 24.70 -0.46
CA GLU A 340 -27.45 25.76 -1.13
C GLU A 340 -26.16 25.24 -1.80
N PHE A 341 -25.39 24.41 -1.08
CA PHE A 341 -24.19 23.76 -1.61
C PHE A 341 -24.51 22.93 -2.87
N ASP A 342 -25.52 22.08 -2.78
CA ASP A 342 -25.92 21.20 -3.90
C ASP A 342 -26.44 21.99 -5.09
N ALA A 343 -27.18 23.08 -4.84
CA ALA A 343 -27.65 23.97 -5.89
C ALA A 343 -26.49 24.71 -6.60
N ALA A 344 -25.49 25.14 -5.85
CA ALA A 344 -24.30 25.78 -6.42
C ALA A 344 -23.50 24.81 -7.30
N ILE A 345 -23.32 23.56 -6.87
CA ILE A 345 -22.67 22.50 -7.65
C ILE A 345 -23.48 22.18 -8.92
N ALA A 346 -24.80 22.05 -8.81
CA ALA A 346 -25.67 21.73 -9.94
C ALA A 346 -25.70 22.83 -11.03
N ALA A 347 -25.42 24.08 -10.64
CA ALA A 347 -25.33 25.21 -11.54
C ALA A 347 -24.08 25.18 -12.44
N ILE A 348 -23.06 24.39 -12.10
CA ILE A 348 -21.84 24.25 -12.92
C ILE A 348 -22.25 23.68 -14.31
N PRO A 349 -21.83 24.33 -15.41
CA PRO A 349 -22.18 23.86 -16.75
C PRO A 349 -21.54 22.50 -17.06
N PRO A 350 -22.11 21.71 -17.98
CA PRO A 350 -21.47 20.50 -18.46
C PRO A 350 -20.13 20.80 -19.15
N VAL A 351 -19.29 19.79 -19.32
CA VAL A 351 -17.98 19.91 -19.98
C VAL A 351 -18.16 20.44 -21.41
N THR A 352 -17.66 21.63 -21.67
CA THR A 352 -17.69 22.29 -22.99
C THR A 352 -16.34 22.27 -23.68
N HIS A 353 -15.29 21.85 -22.99
CA HIS A 353 -13.91 21.85 -23.48
C HIS A 353 -13.79 21.06 -24.81
N GLU A 354 -13.25 21.70 -25.81
CA GLU A 354 -13.03 21.16 -27.16
C GLU A 354 -11.55 20.92 -27.41
N ILE A 355 -11.18 19.64 -27.42
CA ILE A 355 -9.79 19.19 -27.59
C ILE A 355 -9.22 19.71 -28.93
N GLY A 356 -8.07 20.37 -28.85
CA GLY A 356 -7.38 20.94 -30.02
C GLY A 356 -7.90 22.32 -30.46
N VAL A 357 -8.92 22.86 -29.79
CA VAL A 357 -9.46 24.22 -30.01
C VAL A 357 -9.20 25.08 -28.77
N ASP A 358 -9.56 24.59 -27.60
CA ASP A 358 -9.34 25.27 -26.33
C ASP A 358 -7.89 25.08 -25.83
N GLU A 359 -7.49 25.88 -24.84
CA GLU A 359 -6.17 25.70 -24.17
C GLU A 359 -6.09 24.32 -23.54
N PRO A 360 -4.96 23.59 -23.73
CA PRO A 360 -4.79 22.26 -23.13
C PRO A 360 -4.95 22.28 -21.61
N LEU A 361 -5.47 21.17 -21.06
CA LEU A 361 -5.74 21.03 -19.64
C LEU A 361 -4.45 20.94 -18.81
N SER A 362 -4.47 21.50 -17.61
CA SER A 362 -3.39 21.39 -16.61
C SER A 362 -3.89 20.74 -15.32
N GLN A 363 -2.99 20.47 -14.37
CA GLN A 363 -3.38 19.98 -13.04
C GLN A 363 -4.20 20.98 -12.24
N ASP A 364 -3.92 22.28 -12.43
CA ASP A 364 -4.59 23.36 -11.71
C ASP A 364 -5.84 23.84 -12.44
N LYS A 365 -5.89 23.67 -13.78
CA LYS A 365 -7.04 24.03 -14.62
C LYS A 365 -7.50 22.81 -15.42
N ASN A 366 -8.39 22.05 -14.84
CA ASN A 366 -9.02 20.87 -15.44
C ASN A 366 -10.53 20.92 -15.24
N MET A 367 -11.22 19.92 -15.74
CA MET A 367 -12.69 19.86 -15.67
C MET A 367 -13.24 19.61 -14.26
N ASP A 368 -12.38 19.28 -13.27
CA ASP A 368 -12.78 19.15 -11.86
C ASP A 368 -12.57 20.46 -11.08
N THR A 369 -11.74 21.39 -11.59
CA THR A 369 -11.43 22.66 -10.93
C THR A 369 -12.69 23.47 -10.57
N PRO A 370 -13.68 23.64 -11.44
CA PRO A 370 -14.90 24.37 -11.09
C PRO A 370 -15.63 23.78 -9.87
N TYR A 371 -15.61 22.47 -9.71
CA TYR A 371 -16.23 21.77 -8.58
C TYR A 371 -15.46 22.03 -7.27
N TYR A 372 -14.12 22.04 -7.32
CA TYR A 372 -13.29 22.34 -6.16
C TYR A 372 -13.42 23.82 -5.75
N ASP A 373 -13.43 24.73 -6.71
CA ASP A 373 -13.57 26.17 -6.46
C ASP A 373 -14.95 26.51 -5.88
N THR A 374 -16.02 25.94 -6.44
CA THR A 374 -17.38 26.12 -5.91
C THR A 374 -17.50 25.54 -4.51
N ALA A 375 -16.98 24.33 -4.27
CA ALA A 375 -16.99 23.73 -2.94
C ALA A 375 -16.21 24.58 -1.93
N ARG A 376 -15.04 25.13 -2.32
CA ARG A 376 -14.26 26.06 -1.50
C ARG A 376 -15.07 27.28 -1.13
N GLU A 377 -15.69 27.94 -2.09
CA GLU A 377 -16.53 29.13 -1.85
C GLU A 377 -17.66 28.81 -0.87
N GLN A 378 -18.35 27.67 -1.05
CA GLN A 378 -19.42 27.24 -0.13
C GLN A 378 -18.91 26.95 1.28
N PHE A 379 -17.76 26.27 1.45
CA PHE A 379 -17.19 26.03 2.77
C PHE A 379 -16.73 27.33 3.46
N PHE A 380 -16.26 28.31 2.72
CA PHE A 380 -15.94 29.63 3.26
C PHE A 380 -17.22 30.34 3.77
N ARG A 381 -18.32 30.27 3.01
CA ARG A 381 -19.63 30.80 3.43
C ARG A 381 -20.17 30.06 4.66
N ILE A 382 -20.23 28.73 4.64
CA ILE A 382 -20.72 27.90 5.75
C ILE A 382 -19.96 28.20 7.06
N ASN A 383 -18.68 28.53 6.99
CA ASN A 383 -17.87 28.88 8.15
C ASN A 383 -17.95 30.38 8.52
N GLY A 384 -18.71 31.19 7.79
CA GLY A 384 -18.90 32.60 8.07
C GLY A 384 -17.67 33.48 7.81
N VAL A 385 -16.77 33.04 6.93
CA VAL A 385 -15.51 33.77 6.64
C VAL A 385 -15.77 35.12 5.95
N PRO A 386 -16.68 35.24 4.96
CA PRO A 386 -16.96 36.53 4.33
C PRO A 386 -17.52 37.56 5.32
N GLU A 387 -18.48 37.16 6.17
CA GLU A 387 -19.10 38.05 7.18
C GLU A 387 -18.08 38.49 8.22
N LEU A 388 -17.24 37.62 8.71
CA LEU A 388 -16.17 37.93 9.66
C LEU A 388 -15.14 38.87 9.04
N THR A 389 -14.82 38.69 7.76
CA THR A 389 -13.90 39.60 7.02
C THR A 389 -14.47 40.99 6.96
N GLN A 390 -15.76 41.13 6.60
CA GLN A 390 -16.45 42.44 6.55
C GLN A 390 -16.56 43.09 7.94
N GLN A 391 -16.85 42.28 8.98
CA GLN A 391 -16.87 42.76 10.36
C GLN A 391 -15.50 43.30 10.80
N LEU A 392 -14.44 42.56 10.49
CA LEU A 392 -13.07 42.98 10.82
C LEU A 392 -12.67 44.28 10.09
N GLU A 393 -13.00 44.44 8.82
CA GLU A 393 -12.77 45.67 8.07
C GLU A 393 -13.55 46.83 8.67
N THR A 394 -14.82 46.63 9.01
CA THR A 394 -15.64 47.63 9.64
C THR A 394 -15.08 48.01 11.03
N LEU A 395 -14.64 47.05 11.82
CA LEU A 395 -14.05 47.29 13.15
C LEU A 395 -12.73 48.09 13.03
N LYS A 396 -11.88 47.76 12.07
CA LYS A 396 -10.64 48.51 11.79
C LYS A 396 -10.90 49.92 11.32
N ALA A 397 -12.00 50.15 10.58
CA ALA A 397 -12.36 51.47 10.09
C ALA A 397 -13.03 52.34 11.17
N THR A 398 -13.88 51.76 12.00
CA THR A 398 -14.68 52.51 13.03
C THR A 398 -13.95 52.67 14.35
N ASN A 399 -13.18 51.67 14.80
CA ASN A 399 -12.48 51.67 16.09
C ASN A 399 -11.01 51.19 15.97
N PRO A 400 -10.14 51.89 15.27
CA PRO A 400 -8.74 51.46 15.06
C PRO A 400 -7.90 51.39 16.34
N GLY A 401 -8.38 52.03 17.43
CA GLY A 401 -7.73 52.01 18.75
C GLY A 401 -8.03 50.80 19.62
N ASP A 402 -9.06 50.03 19.27
CA ASP A 402 -9.42 48.80 20.02
C ASP A 402 -8.62 47.60 19.52
N THR A 403 -7.34 47.61 19.84
CA THR A 403 -6.39 46.55 19.42
C THR A 403 -6.77 45.18 19.94
N ALA A 404 -7.45 45.10 21.11
CA ALA A 404 -7.87 43.83 21.68
C ALA A 404 -9.04 43.20 20.92
N ALA A 405 -10.07 44.00 20.57
CA ALA A 405 -11.19 43.55 19.76
C ALA A 405 -10.77 43.18 18.34
N ILE A 406 -9.87 43.95 17.72
CA ILE A 406 -9.32 43.66 16.41
C ILE A 406 -8.52 42.37 16.42
N ALA A 407 -7.64 42.16 17.42
CA ALA A 407 -6.86 40.91 17.56
C ALA A 407 -7.74 39.69 17.78
N ALA A 408 -8.83 39.81 18.56
CA ALA A 408 -9.80 38.72 18.77
C ALA A 408 -10.53 38.36 17.48
N ALA A 409 -11.01 39.37 16.72
CA ALA A 409 -11.66 39.17 15.43
C ALA A 409 -10.71 38.53 14.38
N GLU A 410 -9.45 38.97 14.35
CA GLU A 410 -8.43 38.37 13.50
C GLU A 410 -8.14 36.91 13.86
N ASP A 411 -8.09 36.58 15.16
CA ASP A 411 -7.86 35.20 15.62
C ASP A 411 -9.07 34.29 15.27
N GLU A 412 -10.29 34.82 15.41
CA GLU A 412 -11.50 34.11 14.98
C GLU A 412 -11.54 33.88 13.47
N LEU A 413 -11.24 34.92 12.68
CA LEU A 413 -11.16 34.81 11.22
C LEU A 413 -10.12 33.78 10.79
N ARG A 414 -8.94 33.77 11.40
CA ARG A 414 -7.89 32.76 11.12
C ARG A 414 -8.38 31.34 11.39
N LYS A 415 -9.03 31.12 12.53
CA LYS A 415 -9.57 29.78 12.89
C LYS A 415 -10.63 29.33 11.89
N LYS A 416 -11.58 30.20 11.54
CA LYS A 416 -12.65 29.88 10.60
C LYS A 416 -12.14 29.64 9.17
N THR A 417 -11.18 30.45 8.74
CA THR A 417 -10.49 30.26 7.44
C THR A 417 -9.70 28.95 7.41
N GLY A 418 -9.01 28.61 8.50
CA GLY A 418 -8.32 27.32 8.62
C GLY A 418 -9.26 26.13 8.53
N LEU A 419 -10.41 26.20 9.21
CA LEU A 419 -11.43 25.15 9.13
C LEU A 419 -12.04 25.04 7.73
N ALA A 420 -12.33 26.17 7.06
CA ALA A 420 -12.83 26.17 5.69
C ALA A 420 -11.82 25.55 4.70
N ASN A 421 -10.54 25.86 4.86
CA ASN A 421 -9.47 25.26 4.06
C ASN A 421 -9.37 23.74 4.30
N LYS A 422 -9.46 23.28 5.53
CA LYS A 422 -9.48 21.84 5.89
C LYS A 422 -10.68 21.13 5.26
N ASN A 423 -11.88 21.71 5.36
CA ASN A 423 -13.08 21.15 4.75
C ASN A 423 -12.94 21.07 3.21
N THR A 424 -12.34 22.06 2.59
CA THR A 424 -12.06 22.08 1.14
C THR A 424 -11.08 20.95 0.76
N GLN A 425 -10.04 20.76 1.56
CA GLN A 425 -9.07 19.68 1.36
C GLN A 425 -9.74 18.30 1.53
N GLU A 426 -10.55 18.12 2.54
CA GLU A 426 -11.30 16.87 2.78
C GLU A 426 -12.30 16.59 1.64
N TYR A 427 -13.05 17.60 1.19
CA TYR A 427 -13.94 17.47 0.03
C TYR A 427 -13.18 17.02 -1.22
N SER A 428 -12.10 17.69 -1.58
CA SER A 428 -11.32 17.35 -2.78
C SER A 428 -10.68 15.97 -2.68
N THR A 429 -10.34 15.52 -1.48
CA THR A 429 -9.81 14.18 -1.23
C THR A 429 -10.89 13.12 -1.37
N LEU A 430 -12.05 13.30 -0.75
CA LEU A 430 -13.20 12.38 -0.88
C LEU A 430 -13.69 12.31 -2.33
N TYR A 431 -13.73 13.44 -3.02
CA TYR A 431 -14.12 13.53 -4.42
C TYR A 431 -13.25 12.62 -5.28
N ARG A 432 -11.92 12.74 -5.20
CA ARG A 432 -10.98 11.89 -5.94
C ARG A 432 -11.10 10.42 -5.58
N GLN A 433 -11.19 10.10 -4.29
CA GLN A 433 -11.27 8.72 -3.81
C GLN A 433 -12.55 8.00 -4.22
N GLN A 434 -13.69 8.71 -4.23
CA GLN A 434 -14.98 8.10 -4.53
C GLN A 434 -15.41 8.22 -6.00
N MET A 435 -14.63 8.91 -6.82
CA MET A 435 -14.88 9.09 -8.25
C MET A 435 -15.07 7.75 -8.97
N LEU A 436 -14.25 6.73 -8.64
CA LEU A 436 -14.40 5.40 -9.23
C LEU A 436 -15.73 4.74 -8.85
N ALA A 437 -16.13 4.79 -7.58
CA ALA A 437 -17.37 4.19 -7.11
C ALA A 437 -18.60 4.80 -7.80
N ALA A 438 -18.67 6.14 -7.82
CA ALA A 438 -19.75 6.88 -8.47
C ALA A 438 -19.80 6.64 -10.00
N SER A 439 -18.64 6.58 -10.65
CA SER A 439 -18.56 6.33 -12.10
C SER A 439 -18.98 4.93 -12.46
N MET A 440 -18.47 3.91 -11.75
CA MET A 440 -18.80 2.52 -12.05
C MET A 440 -20.28 2.22 -11.80
N ARG A 441 -20.89 2.80 -10.76
CA ARG A 441 -22.34 2.72 -10.55
C ARG A 441 -23.15 3.15 -11.79
N ASN A 442 -22.74 4.25 -12.42
CA ASN A 442 -23.47 4.85 -13.54
C ASN A 442 -23.05 4.29 -14.92
N LEU A 443 -21.94 3.56 -14.98
CA LEU A 443 -21.38 3.04 -16.24
C LEU A 443 -21.77 1.58 -16.49
N LEU A 444 -21.80 0.77 -15.41
CA LEU A 444 -21.94 -0.68 -15.53
C LEU A 444 -23.42 -1.10 -15.76
N PRO A 445 -23.69 -1.98 -16.72
CA PRO A 445 -25.00 -2.58 -16.88
C PRO A 445 -25.27 -3.64 -15.80
N THR A 446 -26.55 -4.01 -15.66
CA THR A 446 -27.01 -5.10 -14.79
C THR A 446 -26.22 -6.39 -15.04
N GLY A 447 -25.85 -7.10 -14.00
CA GLY A 447 -24.98 -8.27 -14.03
C GLY A 447 -23.50 -7.89 -13.88
N LEU A 448 -22.98 -6.92 -14.63
CA LEU A 448 -21.62 -6.40 -14.41
C LEU A 448 -21.55 -5.56 -13.13
N THR A 449 -22.61 -4.86 -12.76
CA THR A 449 -22.72 -4.17 -11.46
C THR A 449 -22.56 -5.15 -10.30
N GLY A 450 -23.23 -6.30 -10.36
CA GLY A 450 -23.09 -7.37 -9.37
C GLY A 450 -21.69 -7.97 -9.32
N LEU A 451 -21.09 -8.24 -10.50
CA LEU A 451 -19.72 -8.75 -10.59
C LEU A 451 -18.69 -7.76 -10.02
N PHE A 452 -18.86 -6.46 -10.30
CA PHE A 452 -17.97 -5.43 -9.75
C PHE A 452 -18.12 -5.31 -8.23
N CYS A 453 -19.34 -5.34 -7.72
CA CYS A 453 -19.60 -5.38 -6.28
C CYS A 453 -18.95 -6.59 -5.62
N LEU A 454 -19.10 -7.79 -6.21
CA LEU A 454 -18.46 -9.00 -5.74
C LEU A 454 -16.95 -8.87 -5.73
N LEU A 455 -16.35 -8.39 -6.83
CA LEU A 455 -14.90 -8.15 -6.91
C LEU A 455 -14.42 -7.26 -5.76
N MET A 456 -15.13 -6.14 -5.50
CA MET A 456 -14.78 -5.22 -4.42
C MET A 456 -14.91 -5.87 -3.03
N ILE A 457 -15.96 -6.67 -2.78
CA ILE A 457 -16.12 -7.40 -1.52
C ILE A 457 -14.97 -8.40 -1.31
N LEU A 458 -14.63 -9.18 -2.34
CA LEU A 458 -13.54 -10.14 -2.25
C LEU A 458 -12.18 -9.45 -2.01
N MET A 459 -11.91 -8.35 -2.73
CA MET A 459 -10.71 -7.53 -2.54
C MET A 459 -10.61 -6.93 -1.12
N MET A 460 -11.73 -6.52 -0.55
CA MET A 460 -11.79 -5.99 0.82
C MET A 460 -11.49 -7.09 1.85
N VAL A 461 -12.23 -8.20 1.79
CA VAL A 461 -12.16 -9.27 2.79
C VAL A 461 -10.75 -9.86 2.85
N SER A 462 -10.16 -10.21 1.70
CA SER A 462 -8.81 -10.78 1.61
C SER A 462 -7.70 -9.84 2.11
N THR A 463 -7.94 -8.54 2.04
CA THR A 463 -6.93 -7.58 2.51
C THR A 463 -7.07 -7.30 3.99
N ASP A 464 -8.29 -7.05 4.47
CA ASP A 464 -8.53 -6.70 5.87
C ASP A 464 -8.15 -7.86 6.80
N ASP A 465 -8.52 -9.10 6.44
CA ASP A 465 -8.19 -10.27 7.26
C ASP A 465 -6.68 -10.52 7.33
N SER A 466 -5.98 -10.47 6.21
CA SER A 466 -4.54 -10.68 6.16
C SER A 466 -3.76 -9.61 6.94
N ARG A 467 -4.16 -8.33 6.86
CA ARG A 467 -3.50 -7.23 7.58
C ARG A 467 -3.76 -7.28 9.08
N MET A 468 -5.00 -7.53 9.49
CA MET A 468 -5.35 -7.71 10.89
C MET A 468 -4.59 -8.88 11.51
N TYR A 469 -4.50 -9.99 10.78
CA TYR A 469 -3.79 -11.17 11.24
C TYR A 469 -2.28 -10.96 11.36
N SER A 470 -1.65 -10.29 10.39
CA SER A 470 -0.22 -9.94 10.42
C SER A 470 0.13 -9.11 11.67
N ALA A 471 -0.66 -8.07 11.95
CA ALA A 471 -0.47 -7.25 13.15
C ALA A 471 -0.67 -8.07 14.44
N ALA A 472 -1.72 -8.88 14.51
CA ALA A 472 -2.01 -9.71 15.67
C ALA A 472 -0.91 -10.76 15.93
N LEU A 473 -0.36 -11.37 14.87
CA LEU A 473 0.77 -12.28 15.00
C LEU A 473 2.01 -11.58 15.54
N THR A 474 2.39 -10.43 14.98
CA THR A 474 3.57 -9.69 15.42
C THR A 474 3.44 -9.25 16.88
N ILE A 475 2.28 -8.75 17.29
CA ILE A 475 2.02 -8.41 18.70
C ILE A 475 2.13 -9.64 19.59
N THR A 476 1.52 -10.75 19.20
CA THR A 476 1.54 -11.96 20.05
C THR A 476 2.92 -12.59 20.14
N GLN A 477 3.63 -12.76 19.01
CA GLN A 477 4.89 -13.49 18.94
C GLN A 477 6.10 -12.67 19.41
N ASP A 478 6.17 -11.39 19.06
CA ASP A 478 7.36 -10.58 19.28
C ASP A 478 7.20 -9.54 20.40
N VAL A 479 5.95 -9.24 20.84
CA VAL A 479 5.71 -8.34 21.98
C VAL A 479 5.27 -9.14 23.21
N ILE A 480 4.20 -9.95 23.14
CA ILE A 480 3.60 -10.60 24.31
C ILE A 480 4.39 -11.84 24.76
N LEU A 481 4.73 -12.73 23.81
CA LEU A 481 5.40 -14.00 24.11
C LEU A 481 6.73 -13.83 24.87
N PRO A 482 7.60 -12.84 24.56
CA PRO A 482 8.85 -12.63 25.31
C PRO A 482 8.68 -12.34 26.82
N PHE A 483 7.52 -11.85 27.25
CA PHE A 483 7.26 -11.61 28.68
C PHE A 483 6.91 -12.88 29.46
N LYS A 484 6.52 -13.96 28.78
CA LYS A 484 6.10 -15.21 29.44
C LYS A 484 7.22 -16.26 29.42
N LYS A 485 7.94 -16.41 30.52
CA LYS A 485 9.10 -17.30 30.65
C LYS A 485 8.79 -18.76 30.23
N ASN A 486 7.64 -19.30 30.62
CA ASN A 486 7.26 -20.70 30.38
C ASN A 486 6.46 -20.91 29.08
N GLY A 487 6.31 -19.87 28.21
CA GLY A 487 5.50 -19.96 27.01
C GLY A 487 3.99 -20.14 27.28
N PHE A 488 3.23 -20.29 26.19
CA PHE A 488 1.80 -20.58 26.22
C PHE A 488 1.55 -22.07 25.94
N THR A 489 0.51 -22.66 26.51
CA THR A 489 -0.01 -23.91 25.97
C THR A 489 -0.59 -23.66 24.57
N PRO A 490 -0.67 -24.67 23.67
CA PRO A 490 -1.20 -24.49 22.31
C PRO A 490 -2.60 -23.82 22.29
N LYS A 491 -3.48 -24.22 23.21
CA LYS A 491 -4.82 -23.61 23.32
C LYS A 491 -4.76 -22.15 23.77
N GLN A 492 -3.94 -21.84 24.79
CA GLN A 492 -3.75 -20.46 25.26
C GLN A 492 -3.17 -19.59 24.15
N HIS A 493 -2.20 -20.10 23.37
CA HIS A 493 -1.57 -19.37 22.30
C HIS A 493 -2.59 -18.92 21.24
N ILE A 494 -3.41 -19.85 20.73
CA ILE A 494 -4.48 -19.54 19.77
C ILE A 494 -5.49 -18.55 20.37
N TRP A 495 -5.85 -18.69 21.66
CA TRP A 495 -6.75 -17.76 22.31
C TRP A 495 -6.18 -16.34 22.44
N VAL A 496 -4.88 -16.21 22.76
CA VAL A 496 -4.22 -14.92 22.83
C VAL A 496 -4.20 -14.26 21.44
N ILE A 497 -3.90 -15.01 20.38
CA ILE A 497 -3.94 -14.47 19.01
C ILE A 497 -5.35 -13.97 18.65
N ARG A 498 -6.40 -14.74 18.98
CA ARG A 498 -7.79 -14.33 18.73
C ARG A 498 -8.16 -13.07 19.48
N LEU A 499 -7.76 -12.95 20.74
CA LEU A 499 -8.01 -11.77 21.56
C LEU A 499 -7.29 -10.54 21.01
N VAL A 500 -6.03 -10.69 20.62
CA VAL A 500 -5.26 -9.61 20.00
C VAL A 500 -5.87 -9.22 18.65
N THR A 501 -6.30 -10.20 17.83
CA THR A 501 -7.00 -9.92 16.56
C THR A 501 -8.26 -9.08 16.79
N LEU A 502 -9.05 -9.41 17.80
CA LEU A 502 -10.23 -8.61 18.18
C LEU A 502 -9.83 -7.19 18.61
N GLY A 503 -8.73 -7.04 19.37
CA GLY A 503 -8.18 -5.73 19.74
C GLY A 503 -7.76 -4.91 18.53
N VAL A 504 -7.14 -5.52 17.53
CA VAL A 504 -6.77 -4.89 16.25
C VAL A 504 -8.02 -4.50 15.46
N ALA A 505 -9.07 -5.33 15.45
CA ALA A 505 -10.36 -5.00 14.80
C ALA A 505 -11.02 -3.78 15.43
N VAL A 506 -11.03 -3.70 16.77
CA VAL A 506 -11.53 -2.52 17.50
C VAL A 506 -10.71 -1.28 17.17
N TRP A 507 -9.38 -1.41 17.10
CA TRP A 507 -8.50 -0.31 16.67
C TRP A 507 -8.82 0.17 15.24
N PHE A 508 -9.03 -0.75 14.31
CA PHE A 508 -9.41 -0.41 12.93
C PHE A 508 -10.77 0.28 12.87
N PHE A 509 -11.74 -0.18 13.67
CA PHE A 509 -13.03 0.46 13.79
C PHE A 509 -12.91 1.92 14.29
N LEU A 510 -12.19 2.12 15.39
CA LEU A 510 -11.96 3.46 15.96
C LEU A 510 -11.20 4.36 14.97
N GLY A 511 -10.12 3.86 14.40
CA GLY A 511 -9.33 4.60 13.41
C GLY A 511 -10.15 4.99 12.17
N SER A 512 -10.93 4.06 11.63
CA SER A 512 -11.83 4.31 10.50
C SER A 512 -12.91 5.35 10.82
N SER A 513 -13.39 5.39 12.06
CA SER A 513 -14.48 6.27 12.46
C SER A 513 -14.04 7.71 12.76
N TYR A 514 -12.82 7.88 13.28
CA TYR A 514 -12.35 9.20 13.77
C TYR A 514 -11.30 9.87 12.88
N MET A 515 -10.70 9.13 11.93
CA MET A 515 -9.64 9.67 11.11
C MET A 515 -10.17 10.25 9.78
N SER A 516 -10.16 11.59 9.66
CA SER A 516 -10.47 12.25 8.39
C SER A 516 -9.37 12.01 7.35
N GLN A 517 -9.75 12.03 6.09
CA GLN A 517 -8.83 11.79 4.95
C GLN A 517 -8.49 13.13 4.30
N LEU A 518 -7.23 13.51 4.37
CA LEU A 518 -6.75 14.84 3.97
C LEU A 518 -5.68 14.80 2.87
N ASP A 519 -5.33 13.61 2.36
CA ASP A 519 -4.28 13.47 1.33
C ASP A 519 -4.54 12.26 0.40
N TYR A 520 -3.75 12.16 -0.66
CA TYR A 520 -3.75 10.99 -1.52
C TYR A 520 -3.46 9.71 -0.72
N LEU A 521 -4.11 8.62 -1.07
CA LEU A 521 -3.96 7.34 -0.34
C LEU A 521 -2.52 6.85 -0.32
N LYS A 522 -1.77 7.02 -1.42
CA LYS A 522 -0.36 6.66 -1.48
C LYS A 522 0.47 7.48 -0.49
N LEU A 523 0.26 8.79 -0.42
CA LEU A 523 1.02 9.67 0.47
C LEU A 523 0.70 9.35 1.94
N TYR A 524 -0.55 9.04 2.25
CA TYR A 524 -0.94 8.55 3.58
C TYR A 524 -0.21 7.24 3.94
N ALA A 525 -0.21 6.26 3.03
CA ALA A 525 0.48 5.00 3.25
C ALA A 525 1.99 5.19 3.43
N ASP A 526 2.61 6.04 2.62
CA ASP A 526 4.04 6.35 2.70
C ASP A 526 4.42 6.88 4.08
N ILE A 527 3.68 7.87 4.62
CA ILE A 527 4.02 8.46 5.92
C ILE A 527 3.76 7.50 7.08
N MET A 528 2.69 6.69 7.02
CA MET A 528 2.41 5.70 8.06
C MET A 528 3.43 4.56 8.07
N CYS A 529 3.81 4.07 6.90
CA CYS A 529 4.84 3.06 6.76
C CYS A 529 6.23 3.59 7.15
N SER A 530 6.52 4.86 6.94
CA SER A 530 7.82 5.46 7.25
C SER A 530 8.15 5.44 8.75
N MET A 531 7.15 5.35 9.64
CA MET A 531 7.36 5.20 11.09
C MET A 531 8.22 3.98 11.42
N TRP A 532 8.03 2.88 10.69
CA TRP A 532 8.81 1.66 10.81
C TRP A 532 9.95 1.60 9.79
N LEU A 533 9.64 1.72 8.51
CA LEU A 533 10.58 1.51 7.41
C LEU A 533 11.67 2.58 7.36
N GLY A 534 11.37 3.82 7.74
CA GLY A 534 12.33 4.91 7.74
C GLY A 534 13.54 4.65 8.63
N GLY A 535 13.32 4.10 9.83
CA GLY A 535 14.39 3.78 10.77
C GLY A 535 14.90 2.36 10.69
N CYS A 536 14.04 1.40 10.33
CA CYS A 536 14.39 -0.03 10.36
C CYS A 536 15.30 -0.46 9.19
N GLY A 537 15.15 0.15 8.00
CA GLY A 537 15.95 -0.21 6.82
C GLY A 537 17.45 -0.22 7.09
N PRO A 538 18.05 0.89 7.57
CA PRO A 538 19.45 0.94 7.92
C PRO A 538 19.85 -0.10 8.99
N VAL A 539 19.04 -0.26 10.04
CA VAL A 539 19.26 -1.24 11.11
C VAL A 539 19.38 -2.66 10.58
N MET A 540 18.48 -3.05 9.66
CA MET A 540 18.48 -4.39 9.07
C MET A 540 19.63 -4.60 8.09
N ILE A 541 19.79 -3.71 7.13
CA ILE A 541 20.80 -3.87 6.08
C ILE A 541 22.21 -3.86 6.71
N PHE A 542 22.55 -2.84 7.47
CA PHE A 542 23.89 -2.74 8.06
C PHE A 542 24.09 -3.71 9.22
N GLY A 543 23.03 -4.17 9.88
CA GLY A 543 23.09 -5.24 10.87
C GLY A 543 23.39 -6.62 10.29
N LEU A 544 22.86 -6.94 9.09
CA LEU A 544 23.09 -8.22 8.40
C LEU A 544 24.42 -8.27 7.63
N TYR A 545 24.92 -7.12 7.14
CA TYR A 545 26.09 -7.06 6.27
C TYR A 545 27.31 -6.44 6.96
N GLY A 546 27.11 -5.65 8.01
CA GLY A 546 28.17 -4.89 8.67
C GLY A 546 28.52 -5.41 10.07
N ARG A 547 29.78 -5.26 10.46
CA ARG A 547 30.29 -5.55 11.81
C ARG A 547 30.34 -4.29 12.68
N PHE A 548 30.16 -3.10 12.08
CA PHE A 548 30.33 -1.80 12.70
C PHE A 548 29.13 -1.37 13.57
N GLY A 549 27.92 -1.71 13.17
CA GLY A 549 26.69 -1.26 13.79
C GLY A 549 26.57 -1.63 15.27
N THR A 550 26.07 -0.71 16.08
CA THR A 550 25.89 -0.87 17.53
C THR A 550 24.43 -0.70 17.95
N THR A 551 24.10 -1.14 19.16
CA THR A 551 22.75 -0.99 19.74
C THR A 551 22.34 0.48 19.85
N LEU A 552 23.25 1.40 20.21
CA LEU A 552 22.96 2.83 20.27
C LEU A 552 22.62 3.39 18.89
N GLY A 553 23.40 3.02 17.85
CA GLY A 553 23.10 3.42 16.48
C GLY A 553 21.74 2.92 16.01
N ALA A 554 21.38 1.68 16.35
CA ALA A 554 20.07 1.12 16.05
C ALA A 554 18.92 1.86 16.74
N TRP A 555 19.06 2.20 18.02
CA TRP A 555 18.09 3.01 18.76
C TRP A 555 17.92 4.40 18.15
N LEU A 556 19.02 5.12 17.88
CA LEU A 556 18.95 6.45 17.27
C LEU A 556 18.27 6.43 15.89
N SER A 557 18.58 5.43 15.06
CA SER A 557 17.94 5.26 13.75
C SER A 557 16.43 5.04 13.88
N LEU A 558 16.02 4.11 14.73
CA LEU A 558 14.61 3.73 14.82
C LEU A 558 13.75 4.80 15.51
N VAL A 559 14.27 5.41 16.59
CA VAL A 559 13.57 6.49 17.31
C VAL A 559 13.47 7.75 16.45
N SER A 560 14.53 8.14 15.73
CA SER A 560 14.47 9.30 14.83
C SER A 560 13.49 9.06 13.68
N GLY A 561 13.48 7.85 13.12
CA GLY A 561 12.51 7.47 12.08
C GLY A 561 11.07 7.61 12.58
N MET A 562 10.78 7.11 13.76
CA MET A 562 9.46 7.26 14.41
C MET A 562 9.10 8.74 14.65
N LEU A 563 10.00 9.52 15.25
CA LEU A 563 9.72 10.92 15.61
C LEU A 563 9.51 11.81 14.39
N LEU A 564 10.34 11.65 13.36
CA LEU A 564 10.23 12.45 12.13
C LEU A 564 8.94 12.10 11.37
N SER A 565 8.58 10.83 11.29
CA SER A 565 7.35 10.40 10.62
C SER A 565 6.09 10.84 11.37
N LEU A 566 6.05 10.64 12.69
CA LEU A 566 4.93 11.10 13.53
C LEU A 566 4.82 12.63 13.51
N GLY A 567 5.93 13.33 13.65
CA GLY A 567 5.97 14.79 13.58
C GLY A 567 5.47 15.30 12.22
N GLY A 568 5.98 14.73 11.12
CA GLY A 568 5.54 15.06 9.77
C GLY A 568 4.04 14.80 9.56
N MET A 569 3.55 13.65 10.04
CA MET A 569 2.11 13.31 9.98
C MET A 569 1.26 14.31 10.78
N LEU A 570 1.64 14.62 12.01
CA LEU A 570 0.87 15.53 12.87
C LEU A 570 0.84 16.95 12.29
N VAL A 571 1.97 17.44 11.79
CA VAL A 571 2.06 18.76 11.15
C VAL A 571 1.24 18.80 9.86
N SER A 572 1.39 17.81 8.98
CA SER A 572 0.65 17.76 7.71
C SER A 572 -0.86 17.67 7.94
N ARG A 573 -1.31 16.86 8.92
CA ARG A 573 -2.72 16.67 9.23
C ARG A 573 -3.40 17.89 9.81
N ASN A 574 -2.70 18.62 10.65
CA ASN A 574 -3.22 19.80 11.33
C ASN A 574 -2.72 21.11 10.67
N TRP A 575 -2.25 21.01 9.42
CA TRP A 575 -1.64 22.15 8.74
C TRP A 575 -2.61 23.30 8.55
N ALA A 576 -3.73 23.04 7.88
CA ALA A 576 -4.66 24.08 7.47
C ALA A 576 -5.42 24.75 8.65
N ASP A 577 -5.76 23.97 9.69
CA ASP A 577 -6.60 24.42 10.79
C ASP A 577 -5.84 24.85 12.05
N ILE A 578 -4.62 24.38 12.27
CA ILE A 578 -3.82 24.68 13.46
C ILE A 578 -2.48 25.31 13.10
N VAL A 579 -1.66 24.62 12.30
CA VAL A 579 -0.24 25.00 12.12
C VAL A 579 -0.09 26.25 11.27
N TYR A 580 -0.75 26.31 10.13
CA TYR A 580 -0.68 27.49 9.25
C TYR A 580 -1.24 28.74 9.91
N PRO A 581 -2.43 28.72 10.56
CA PRO A 581 -2.92 29.87 11.34
C PRO A 581 -2.01 30.28 12.49
N TRP A 582 -1.36 29.31 13.16
CA TRP A 582 -0.40 29.59 14.22
C TRP A 582 0.86 30.31 13.68
N LEU A 583 1.40 29.86 12.55
CA LEU A 583 2.54 30.49 11.87
C LEU A 583 2.21 31.92 11.43
N ASP A 584 1.00 32.11 10.90
CA ASP A 584 0.51 33.44 10.52
C ASP A 584 0.42 34.38 11.72
N LYS A 585 -0.21 33.93 12.81
CA LYS A 585 -0.36 34.69 14.06
C LYS A 585 0.98 35.17 14.63
N HIS A 586 2.04 34.34 14.50
CA HIS A 586 3.36 34.66 15.05
C HIS A 586 4.31 35.29 14.03
N GLY A 587 3.82 35.60 12.83
CA GLY A 587 4.59 36.27 11.78
C GLY A 587 5.72 35.44 11.15
N TRP A 588 5.64 34.11 11.24
CA TRP A 588 6.65 33.21 10.65
C TRP A 588 6.44 32.94 9.15
N LEU A 589 5.24 33.21 8.60
CA LEU A 589 4.94 32.94 7.19
C LEU A 589 5.90 33.65 6.22
N PRO A 590 6.23 34.97 6.34
CA PRO A 590 7.14 35.58 5.40
C PRO A 590 8.54 34.97 5.39
N ALA A 591 9.05 34.59 6.57
CA ALA A 591 10.37 33.95 6.70
C ALA A 591 10.36 32.56 6.02
N LEU A 592 9.33 31.74 6.26
CA LEU A 592 9.19 30.42 5.67
C LEU A 592 8.92 30.48 4.16
N THR A 593 8.11 31.42 3.68
CA THR A 593 7.85 31.65 2.25
C THR A 593 9.14 31.98 1.48
N ASN A 594 10.11 32.64 2.13
CA ASN A 594 11.41 32.94 1.53
C ASN A 594 12.43 31.79 1.71
N LEU A 595 12.35 31.04 2.80
CA LEU A 595 13.30 29.96 3.13
C LEU A 595 13.04 28.68 2.35
N LEU A 596 11.78 28.22 2.29
CA LEU A 596 11.44 26.94 1.70
C LEU A 596 11.82 26.83 0.21
N PRO A 597 11.52 27.82 -0.67
CA PRO A 597 11.96 27.77 -2.06
C PRO A 597 13.49 27.78 -2.22
N LYS A 598 14.23 28.44 -1.31
CA LYS A 598 15.71 28.42 -1.33
C LYS A 598 16.25 27.04 -0.98
N LEU A 599 15.61 26.33 -0.05
CA LEU A 599 16.01 24.98 0.32
C LEU A 599 15.68 23.96 -0.76
N SER A 600 14.53 24.09 -1.43
CA SER A 600 14.15 23.20 -2.53
C SER A 600 14.77 23.58 -3.88
N GLY A 601 15.26 24.82 -4.06
CA GLY A 601 15.78 25.32 -5.33
C GLY A 601 16.83 24.45 -6.02
N PRO A 602 17.81 23.86 -5.32
CA PRO A 602 18.77 22.93 -5.94
C PRO A 602 18.14 21.67 -6.54
N PHE A 603 16.88 21.34 -6.19
CA PHE A 603 16.16 20.13 -6.60
C PHE A 603 15.02 20.44 -7.58
N GLU A 604 14.84 21.69 -7.99
CA GLU A 604 13.89 22.04 -9.05
C GLU A 604 14.24 21.32 -10.37
N PRO A 605 13.25 20.88 -11.14
CA PRO A 605 11.79 21.08 -10.98
C PRO A 605 11.10 20.02 -10.10
N TYR A 606 11.78 19.02 -9.61
CA TYR A 606 11.18 17.84 -9.00
C TYR A 606 10.73 18.03 -7.56
N ILE A 607 11.37 18.92 -6.80
CA ILE A 607 11.01 19.28 -5.43
C ILE A 607 10.75 20.77 -5.41
N LEU A 608 9.54 21.16 -4.99
CA LEU A 608 9.10 22.54 -4.97
C LEU A 608 8.33 22.83 -3.68
N TRP A 609 9.02 23.40 -2.69
CA TRP A 609 8.42 23.74 -1.41
C TRP A 609 7.88 25.16 -1.44
N ARG A 610 6.58 25.30 -1.67
CA ARG A 610 5.88 26.57 -1.64
C ARG A 610 4.85 26.58 -0.53
N MET A 611 4.73 27.70 0.17
CA MET A 611 3.72 27.85 1.22
C MET A 611 2.33 27.87 0.59
N ASP A 612 1.46 27.02 1.14
CA ASP A 612 0.07 26.87 0.75
C ASP A 612 -0.79 26.79 2.03
N PRO A 613 -1.88 27.58 2.14
CA PRO A 613 -2.74 27.54 3.32
C PRO A 613 -3.54 26.24 3.47
N GLN A 614 -3.74 25.49 2.41
CA GLN A 614 -4.51 24.23 2.43
C GLN A 614 -3.63 23.01 2.65
N LYS A 615 -2.46 22.98 2.03
CA LYS A 615 -1.61 21.80 1.99
C LYS A 615 -0.21 22.08 2.54
N PHE A 616 0.30 21.15 3.34
CA PHE A 616 1.67 21.21 3.85
C PHE A 616 2.70 21.23 2.70
N PRO A 617 3.70 22.12 2.72
CA PRO A 617 4.64 22.32 1.61
C PRO A 617 5.48 21.10 1.25
N ILE A 618 5.81 20.26 2.25
CA ILE A 618 6.62 19.05 2.08
C ILE A 618 5.66 17.87 1.99
N ASN A 619 5.67 17.13 0.90
CA ASN A 619 4.77 16.00 0.74
C ASN A 619 5.25 14.75 1.52
N SER A 620 4.34 13.80 1.74
CA SER A 620 4.63 12.62 2.56
C SER A 620 5.75 11.74 2.00
N THR A 621 5.93 11.69 0.68
CA THR A 621 7.04 10.96 0.03
C THR A 621 8.39 11.63 0.32
N GLU A 622 8.42 12.96 0.31
CA GLU A 622 9.61 13.74 0.67
C GLU A 622 9.95 13.59 2.15
N ILE A 623 8.94 13.64 3.04
CA ILE A 623 9.12 13.35 4.48
C ILE A 623 9.69 11.95 4.67
N TYR A 624 9.18 10.96 3.94
CA TYR A 624 9.68 9.60 4.01
C TYR A 624 11.15 9.50 3.61
N PHE A 625 11.54 10.14 2.52
CA PHE A 625 12.94 10.20 2.08
C PHE A 625 13.86 10.85 3.10
N ILE A 626 13.46 12.04 3.62
CA ILE A 626 14.21 12.75 4.67
C ILE A 626 14.36 11.84 5.90
N THR A 627 13.30 11.17 6.31
CA THR A 627 13.30 10.25 7.46
C THR A 627 14.31 9.12 7.25
N MET A 628 14.34 8.48 6.08
CA MET A 628 15.30 7.42 5.77
C MET A 628 16.75 7.93 5.80
N MET A 629 17.01 9.10 5.22
CA MET A 629 18.34 9.68 5.17
C MET A 629 18.85 10.07 6.56
N VAL A 630 18.03 10.75 7.35
CA VAL A 630 18.39 11.14 8.73
C VAL A 630 18.60 9.91 9.61
N SER A 631 17.72 8.92 9.52
CA SER A 631 17.85 7.66 10.28
C SER A 631 19.12 6.91 9.92
N MET A 632 19.51 6.87 8.65
CA MET A 632 20.73 6.24 8.18
C MET A 632 21.98 6.99 8.74
N ILE A 633 21.98 8.32 8.66
CA ILE A 633 23.06 9.14 9.21
C ILE A 633 23.21 8.90 10.73
N LEU A 634 22.08 8.92 11.45
CA LEU A 634 22.08 8.72 12.90
C LEU A 634 22.49 7.30 13.31
N TYR A 635 22.20 6.28 12.47
CA TYR A 635 22.73 4.93 12.68
C TYR A 635 24.25 4.91 12.66
N PHE A 636 24.88 5.55 11.67
CA PHE A 636 26.33 5.62 11.56
C PHE A 636 26.95 6.51 12.63
N VAL A 637 26.39 7.67 12.90
CA VAL A 637 26.85 8.59 13.94
C VAL A 637 26.79 7.93 15.32
N GLY A 638 25.66 7.33 15.68
CA GLY A 638 25.49 6.63 16.95
C GLY A 638 26.42 5.43 17.10
N SER A 639 26.64 4.67 16.03
CA SER A 639 27.59 3.57 16.02
C SER A 639 29.03 4.10 16.13
N GLY A 640 29.38 5.16 15.43
CA GLY A 640 30.67 5.81 15.50
C GLY A 640 30.99 6.37 16.90
N LEU A 641 30.02 7.04 17.52
CA LEU A 641 30.14 7.53 18.90
C LEU A 641 30.36 6.39 19.88
N THR A 642 29.65 5.27 19.71
CA THR A 642 29.85 4.08 20.56
C THR A 642 31.29 3.55 20.45
N HIS A 643 31.81 3.43 19.22
CA HIS A 643 33.18 2.98 18.99
C HIS A 643 34.23 3.97 19.50
N LEU A 644 33.94 5.27 19.44
CA LEU A 644 34.84 6.32 19.94
C LEU A 644 34.92 6.31 21.49
N ILE A 645 33.74 6.20 22.15
CA ILE A 645 33.63 6.34 23.62
C ILE A 645 33.94 5.01 24.33
N TRP A 646 33.23 3.92 23.92
CA TRP A 646 33.29 2.63 24.62
C TRP A 646 34.23 1.61 23.97
N LYS A 647 34.69 1.87 22.74
CA LYS A 647 35.60 1.00 21.96
C LYS A 647 35.20 -0.49 21.98
N PRO A 648 33.91 -0.84 21.73
CA PRO A 648 33.54 -2.23 21.67
C PRO A 648 34.27 -2.90 20.49
N GLY A 649 34.62 -4.17 20.64
CA GLY A 649 35.12 -4.95 19.53
C GLY A 649 34.10 -5.06 18.38
N PRO A 650 34.53 -5.37 17.14
CA PRO A 650 33.61 -5.58 16.02
C PRO A 650 32.67 -6.76 16.32
N PHE A 651 31.41 -6.60 15.95
CA PHE A 651 30.41 -7.66 16.14
C PHE A 651 30.83 -8.95 15.40
N ASN A 652 30.71 -10.10 16.05
CA ASN A 652 31.05 -11.39 15.48
C ASN A 652 29.93 -11.87 14.53
N LEU A 653 29.97 -11.35 13.30
CA LEU A 653 29.01 -11.66 12.24
C LEU A 653 29.11 -13.12 11.80
N ASP A 654 30.31 -13.71 11.82
CA ASP A 654 30.53 -15.10 11.38
C ASP A 654 29.85 -16.10 12.32
N ARG A 655 29.86 -15.81 13.63
CA ARG A 655 29.10 -16.60 14.61
C ARG A 655 27.60 -16.54 14.37
N MET A 656 27.06 -15.33 14.12
CA MET A 656 25.61 -15.15 13.86
C MET A 656 25.17 -15.82 12.55
N LEU A 657 26.05 -15.90 11.55
CA LEU A 657 25.77 -16.48 10.23
C LEU A 657 26.23 -17.95 10.13
N HIS A 658 26.70 -18.56 11.19
CA HIS A 658 27.22 -19.95 11.22
C HIS A 658 28.28 -20.21 10.13
N ARG A 659 29.27 -19.32 9.99
CA ARG A 659 30.32 -19.37 8.96
C ARG A 659 31.69 -19.64 9.55
N GLY A 660 32.60 -20.16 8.71
CA GLY A 660 33.97 -20.45 9.07
C GLY A 660 34.07 -21.46 10.23
N LYS A 661 34.75 -21.12 11.32
CA LYS A 661 34.89 -22.00 12.52
C LYS A 661 33.59 -22.27 13.28
N TYR A 662 32.51 -21.57 12.97
CA TYR A 662 31.18 -21.74 13.54
C TYR A 662 30.25 -22.51 12.62
N ASN A 663 30.77 -23.18 11.59
CA ASN A 663 29.99 -24.00 10.67
C ASN A 663 29.77 -25.39 11.26
N ASP A 664 28.66 -25.58 11.95
CA ASP A 664 28.30 -26.83 12.66
C ASP A 664 28.00 -28.01 11.71
N GLU A 665 27.72 -27.75 10.43
CA GLU A 665 27.31 -28.78 9.46
C GLU A 665 28.51 -29.45 8.77
N GLY A 666 29.76 -29.03 9.04
CA GLY A 666 30.96 -29.61 8.41
C GLY A 666 30.98 -29.55 6.88
N LYS A 667 30.01 -28.86 6.26
CA LYS A 667 29.97 -28.70 4.83
C LYS A 667 31.10 -27.77 4.39
N PRO A 668 31.94 -28.20 3.41
CA PRO A 668 32.97 -27.32 2.89
C PRO A 668 32.31 -26.03 2.36
N GLU A 669 32.90 -24.86 2.64
CA GLU A 669 32.50 -23.63 2.02
C GLU A 669 32.49 -23.84 0.50
N GLU A 670 31.32 -23.74 -0.14
CA GLU A 670 31.19 -23.84 -1.60
C GLU A 670 32.06 -22.74 -2.21
N LYS A 671 33.21 -23.16 -2.80
CA LYS A 671 34.02 -22.23 -3.57
C LYS A 671 33.15 -21.69 -4.73
N PHE A 672 33.18 -20.37 -4.89
CA PHE A 672 32.42 -19.70 -5.95
C PHE A 672 32.89 -20.26 -7.30
N ASP A 673 32.02 -20.95 -8.01
CA ASP A 673 32.26 -21.39 -9.37
C ASP A 673 32.08 -20.21 -10.34
N TRP A 674 33.17 -19.79 -10.95
CA TRP A 674 33.24 -18.71 -11.94
C TRP A 674 32.91 -19.15 -13.36
N SER A 675 32.49 -20.40 -13.57
CA SER A 675 32.10 -20.84 -14.91
C SER A 675 30.90 -20.01 -15.42
N PRO A 676 30.85 -19.66 -16.72
CA PRO A 676 29.72 -18.91 -17.26
C PRO A 676 28.37 -19.57 -17.01
N LYS A 677 28.31 -20.90 -17.00
CA LYS A 677 27.08 -21.66 -16.67
C LYS A 677 26.67 -21.51 -15.22
N ALA A 678 27.62 -21.54 -14.29
CA ALA A 678 27.32 -21.37 -12.85
C ALA A 678 26.94 -19.92 -12.55
N ILE A 679 27.58 -18.94 -13.18
CA ILE A 679 27.21 -17.52 -13.07
C ILE A 679 25.78 -17.31 -13.59
N TRP A 680 25.43 -17.81 -14.76
CA TRP A 680 24.08 -17.71 -15.30
C TRP A 680 23.06 -18.43 -14.44
N ALA A 681 23.35 -19.62 -13.96
CA ALA A 681 22.47 -20.33 -13.03
C ALA A 681 22.23 -19.55 -11.73
N LYS A 682 23.29 -18.91 -11.19
CA LYS A 682 23.17 -18.04 -9.99
C LYS A 682 22.42 -16.75 -10.28
N ILE A 683 22.64 -16.09 -11.41
CA ILE A 683 21.91 -14.87 -11.82
C ILE A 683 20.41 -15.17 -11.97
N ILE A 684 20.05 -16.29 -12.61
CA ILE A 684 18.65 -16.72 -12.78
C ILE A 684 18.13 -17.41 -11.52
N GLY A 685 19.01 -17.68 -10.54
CA GLY A 685 18.66 -18.31 -9.27
C GLY A 685 18.28 -19.79 -9.39
N ILE A 686 18.75 -20.50 -10.42
CA ILE A 686 18.49 -21.93 -10.63
C ILE A 686 19.24 -22.76 -9.57
N THR A 687 18.51 -23.63 -8.88
CA THR A 687 19.07 -24.62 -7.94
C THR A 687 18.97 -26.02 -8.52
N PRO A 688 19.71 -27.02 -7.97
CA PRO A 688 19.62 -28.43 -8.41
C PRO A 688 18.19 -29.01 -8.34
N GLU A 689 17.32 -28.46 -7.50
CA GLU A 689 15.93 -28.91 -7.31
C GLU A 689 15.00 -28.55 -8.47
N TYR A 690 15.45 -27.69 -9.42
CA TYR A 690 14.63 -27.23 -10.55
C TYR A 690 14.35 -28.35 -11.54
N THR A 691 13.07 -28.65 -11.76
CA THR A 691 12.62 -29.48 -12.86
C THR A 691 12.86 -28.79 -14.22
N LYS A 692 12.71 -29.53 -15.34
CA LYS A 692 12.77 -28.92 -16.68
C LYS A 692 11.71 -27.80 -16.85
N GLY A 693 10.50 -28.01 -16.31
CA GLY A 693 9.43 -27.01 -16.35
C GLY A 693 9.76 -25.79 -15.51
N ASP A 694 10.30 -25.95 -14.30
CA ASP A 694 10.70 -24.84 -13.44
C ASP A 694 11.79 -23.97 -14.06
N ARG A 695 12.76 -24.62 -14.74
CA ARG A 695 13.80 -23.90 -15.50
C ARG A 695 13.20 -23.09 -16.63
N ALA A 696 12.25 -23.68 -17.39
CA ALA A 696 11.57 -22.95 -18.48
C ALA A 696 10.82 -21.72 -17.97
N ILE A 697 10.10 -21.85 -16.85
CA ILE A 697 9.41 -20.73 -16.19
C ILE A 697 10.42 -19.66 -15.74
N ALA A 698 11.51 -20.04 -15.06
CA ALA A 698 12.52 -19.11 -14.60
C ALA A 698 13.19 -18.34 -15.77
N TYR A 699 13.54 -19.04 -16.86
CA TYR A 699 14.06 -18.41 -18.07
C TYR A 699 13.04 -17.49 -18.73
N SER A 700 11.77 -17.89 -18.83
CA SER A 700 10.72 -17.06 -19.42
C SER A 700 10.53 -15.74 -18.65
N VAL A 701 10.53 -15.80 -17.30
CA VAL A 701 10.44 -14.62 -16.45
C VAL A 701 11.67 -13.72 -16.61
N PHE A 702 12.87 -14.32 -16.69
CA PHE A 702 14.10 -13.55 -16.89
C PHE A 702 14.08 -12.84 -18.24
N ILE A 703 13.76 -13.55 -19.33
CA ILE A 703 13.68 -12.96 -20.67
C ILE A 703 12.61 -11.86 -20.73
N TYR A 704 11.44 -12.12 -20.18
CA TYR A 704 10.34 -11.15 -20.14
C TYR A 704 10.72 -9.89 -19.35
N SER A 705 11.22 -10.05 -18.13
CA SER A 705 11.49 -8.89 -17.25
C SER A 705 12.75 -8.13 -17.63
N PHE A 706 13.87 -8.84 -17.94
CA PHE A 706 15.14 -8.18 -18.23
C PHE A 706 15.33 -7.84 -19.71
N VAL A 707 15.12 -8.81 -20.60
CA VAL A 707 15.44 -8.58 -22.02
C VAL A 707 14.35 -7.70 -22.63
N TYR A 708 13.10 -8.10 -22.50
CA TYR A 708 11.99 -7.36 -23.09
C TYR A 708 11.61 -6.13 -22.25
N GLY A 709 11.20 -6.32 -21.00
CA GLY A 709 10.64 -5.25 -20.14
C GLY A 709 11.64 -4.12 -19.86
N PHE A 710 12.88 -4.48 -19.48
CA PHE A 710 13.90 -3.49 -19.17
C PHE A 710 14.77 -3.16 -20.38
N GLY A 711 15.30 -4.14 -21.08
CA GLY A 711 16.25 -3.92 -22.20
C GLY A 711 15.59 -3.24 -23.39
N LEU A 712 14.54 -3.86 -23.95
CA LEU A 712 13.91 -3.34 -25.16
C LEU A 712 12.92 -2.22 -24.87
N SER A 713 11.94 -2.46 -23.97
CA SER A 713 10.83 -1.51 -23.77
C SER A 713 11.17 -0.35 -22.84
N PHE A 714 12.22 -0.40 -22.04
CA PHE A 714 12.68 0.74 -21.26
C PHE A 714 13.99 1.32 -21.79
N ILE A 715 15.12 0.61 -21.70
CA ILE A 715 16.44 1.14 -22.13
C ILE A 715 16.48 1.45 -23.64
N GLY A 716 15.92 0.58 -24.47
CA GLY A 716 15.85 0.81 -25.92
C GLY A 716 15.09 2.10 -26.25
N VAL A 717 13.90 2.27 -25.68
CA VAL A 717 13.09 3.48 -25.86
C VAL A 717 13.76 4.71 -25.25
N LEU A 718 14.37 4.58 -24.05
CA LEU A 718 15.15 5.65 -23.42
C LEU A 718 16.28 6.14 -24.36
N LEU A 719 17.08 5.23 -24.90
CA LEU A 719 18.17 5.60 -25.82
C LEU A 719 17.65 6.25 -27.10
N LEU A 720 16.57 5.72 -27.69
CA LEU A 720 15.95 6.34 -28.88
C LEU A 720 15.45 7.77 -28.59
N ASN A 721 14.92 8.05 -27.40
CA ASN A 721 14.55 9.40 -26.98
C ASN A 721 15.79 10.29 -26.80
N VAL A 722 16.81 9.82 -26.08
CA VAL A 722 18.06 10.59 -25.83
C VAL A 722 18.75 10.95 -27.14
N PHE A 723 18.76 10.05 -28.12
CA PHE A 723 19.33 10.33 -29.45
C PHE A 723 18.39 11.10 -30.40
N GLY A 724 17.19 11.52 -29.94
CA GLY A 724 16.24 12.31 -30.72
C GLY A 724 15.57 11.56 -31.88
N VAL A 725 15.62 10.23 -31.88
CA VAL A 725 15.00 9.38 -32.90
C VAL A 725 13.53 9.14 -32.63
N TRP A 726 13.14 9.14 -31.33
CA TRP A 726 11.78 8.85 -30.89
C TRP A 726 10.85 10.04 -31.16
N GLN A 727 9.78 9.82 -31.92
CA GLN A 727 8.79 10.84 -32.20
C GLN A 727 7.72 10.88 -31.10
N ALA A 728 7.20 12.08 -30.78
CA ALA A 728 6.18 12.25 -29.75
C ALA A 728 4.92 11.41 -30.02
N ASP A 729 4.52 11.28 -31.27
CA ASP A 729 3.39 10.44 -31.68
C ASP A 729 3.56 8.93 -31.46
N TRP A 730 4.78 8.45 -31.30
CA TRP A 730 5.02 7.02 -31.08
C TRP A 730 4.64 6.58 -29.67
N TRP A 731 4.55 7.49 -28.70
CA TRP A 731 4.13 7.18 -27.35
C TRP A 731 2.73 6.55 -27.29
N LYS A 732 1.76 7.00 -28.12
CA LYS A 732 0.42 6.42 -28.19
C LYS A 732 0.42 4.94 -28.60
N TYR A 733 1.29 4.56 -29.53
CA TYR A 733 1.46 3.17 -29.97
C TYR A 733 2.24 2.34 -28.94
N TYR A 734 3.29 2.94 -28.35
CA TYR A 734 4.05 2.30 -27.29
C TYR A 734 3.16 1.91 -26.11
N PHE A 735 2.37 2.83 -25.58
CA PHE A 735 1.48 2.53 -24.47
C PHE A 735 0.37 1.55 -24.85
N PHE A 736 -0.18 1.65 -26.05
CA PHE A 736 -1.14 0.67 -26.51
C PHE A 736 -0.57 -0.76 -26.54
N VAL A 737 0.60 -0.93 -27.16
CA VAL A 737 1.21 -2.26 -27.29
C VAL A 737 1.69 -2.79 -25.95
N VAL A 738 2.48 -1.99 -25.21
CA VAL A 738 3.21 -2.45 -24.03
C VAL A 738 2.38 -2.45 -22.75
N PHE A 739 1.35 -1.62 -22.66
CA PHE A 739 0.53 -1.49 -21.44
C PHE A 739 -0.93 -1.96 -21.60
N ILE A 740 -1.39 -2.18 -22.83
CA ILE A 740 -2.75 -2.68 -23.08
C ILE A 740 -2.70 -4.05 -23.78
N LEU A 741 -2.20 -4.10 -25.01
CA LEU A 741 -2.28 -5.32 -25.83
C LEU A 741 -1.50 -6.49 -25.23
N GLU A 742 -0.23 -6.27 -24.90
CA GLU A 742 0.63 -7.31 -24.32
C GLU A 742 0.11 -7.84 -22.97
N PRO A 743 -0.20 -6.97 -21.97
CA PRO A 743 -0.76 -7.46 -20.72
C PRO A 743 -2.13 -8.14 -20.88
N CYS A 744 -2.96 -7.76 -21.88
CA CYS A 744 -4.19 -8.49 -22.20
C CYS A 744 -3.91 -9.93 -22.65
N ILE A 745 -2.95 -10.12 -23.57
CA ILE A 745 -2.59 -11.45 -24.05
C ILE A 745 -2.04 -12.31 -22.89
N ILE A 746 -1.10 -11.76 -22.13
CA ILE A 746 -0.51 -12.45 -20.97
C ILE A 746 -1.59 -12.73 -19.93
N GLY A 747 -2.50 -11.79 -19.70
CA GLY A 747 -3.57 -11.91 -18.73
C GLY A 747 -4.53 -13.03 -19.05
N VAL A 748 -4.96 -13.19 -20.30
CA VAL A 748 -5.82 -14.29 -20.73
C VAL A 748 -5.12 -15.63 -20.52
N ILE A 749 -3.85 -15.77 -20.94
CA ILE A 749 -3.06 -16.99 -20.77
C ILE A 749 -2.88 -17.30 -19.28
N SER A 750 -2.49 -16.31 -18.49
CA SER A 750 -2.26 -16.50 -17.05
C SER A 750 -3.55 -16.82 -16.29
N THR A 751 -4.69 -16.23 -16.67
CA THR A 751 -5.97 -16.55 -16.06
C THR A 751 -6.30 -18.03 -16.18
N VAL A 752 -6.17 -18.60 -17.37
CA VAL A 752 -6.39 -20.06 -17.57
C VAL A 752 -5.36 -20.88 -16.80
N TRP A 753 -4.09 -20.53 -16.91
CA TRP A 753 -3.01 -21.27 -16.26
C TRP A 753 -3.14 -21.29 -14.73
N PHE A 754 -3.30 -20.12 -14.11
CA PHE A 754 -3.41 -20.02 -12.65
C PHE A 754 -4.74 -20.56 -12.11
N SER A 755 -5.84 -20.46 -12.84
CA SER A 755 -7.11 -21.06 -12.45
C SER A 755 -7.01 -22.58 -12.42
N VAL A 756 -6.43 -23.20 -13.44
CA VAL A 756 -6.25 -24.66 -13.48
C VAL A 756 -5.23 -25.11 -12.44
N GLY A 757 -4.07 -24.46 -12.38
CA GLY A 757 -3.02 -24.78 -11.40
C GLY A 757 -3.48 -24.61 -9.96
N GLY A 758 -4.15 -23.48 -9.65
CA GLY A 758 -4.71 -23.20 -8.33
C GLY A 758 -5.76 -24.21 -7.89
N PHE A 759 -6.66 -24.61 -8.79
CA PHE A 759 -7.68 -25.63 -8.48
C PHE A 759 -7.06 -26.99 -8.20
N ILE A 760 -6.08 -27.43 -9.00
CA ILE A 760 -5.37 -28.70 -8.81
C ILE A 760 -4.62 -28.70 -7.47
N ASP A 761 -3.84 -27.65 -7.18
CA ASP A 761 -3.09 -27.53 -5.94
C ASP A 761 -4.01 -27.43 -4.72
N LEU A 762 -5.12 -26.71 -4.81
CA LEU A 762 -6.11 -26.60 -3.74
C LEU A 762 -6.71 -27.99 -3.41
N ARG A 763 -7.03 -28.77 -4.45
CA ARG A 763 -7.50 -30.15 -4.26
C ARG A 763 -6.43 -31.04 -3.60
N GLN A 764 -5.17 -30.87 -3.99
CA GLN A 764 -4.05 -31.57 -3.38
C GLN A 764 -3.87 -31.15 -1.91
N LEU A 765 -3.97 -29.86 -1.60
CA LEU A 765 -3.93 -29.33 -0.24
C LEU A 765 -4.95 -30.05 0.67
N PHE A 766 -6.23 -30.16 0.25
CA PHE A 766 -7.25 -30.87 1.02
C PHE A 766 -6.96 -32.36 1.18
N ARG A 767 -6.35 -32.99 0.16
CA ARG A 767 -5.92 -34.40 0.26
C ARG A 767 -4.79 -34.56 1.30
N ASP A 768 -3.79 -33.69 1.26
CA ASP A 768 -2.65 -33.71 2.19
C ASP A 768 -3.11 -33.44 3.63
N LEU A 769 -4.06 -32.51 3.84
CA LEU A 769 -4.66 -32.25 5.15
C LEU A 769 -5.39 -33.44 5.73
N ARG A 770 -6.12 -34.23 4.89
CA ARG A 770 -6.83 -35.45 5.34
C ARG A 770 -5.87 -36.57 5.70
N ASN A 771 -4.79 -36.74 4.93
CA ASN A 771 -3.88 -37.86 5.05
C ASN A 771 -2.75 -37.61 6.07
N ARG A 772 -2.65 -36.46 6.63
CA ARG A 772 -1.59 -36.07 7.55
C ARG A 772 -1.66 -36.81 8.88
N LYS A 773 -0.61 -37.58 9.18
CA LYS A 773 -0.49 -38.40 10.41
C LYS A 773 0.32 -37.70 11.51
N ASN A 774 1.37 -36.94 11.15
CA ASN A 774 2.26 -36.31 12.09
C ASN A 774 1.88 -34.84 12.25
N ILE A 775 1.68 -34.42 13.49
CA ILE A 775 1.41 -33.05 13.89
C ILE A 775 2.61 -32.61 14.72
N ASN A 776 3.32 -31.55 14.28
CA ASN A 776 4.43 -30.99 15.04
C ASN A 776 3.91 -29.87 15.95
N ASP A 777 3.73 -30.17 17.24
CA ASP A 777 3.21 -29.26 18.27
C ASP A 777 4.32 -28.45 18.94
N LEU A 778 5.61 -28.72 18.67
CA LEU A 778 6.76 -28.14 19.41
C LEU A 778 7.19 -26.77 18.84
N ASP A 779 6.85 -26.47 17.59
CA ASP A 779 7.25 -25.22 16.92
C ASP A 779 6.25 -24.08 17.24
N ASP A 780 6.40 -23.45 18.39
CA ASP A 780 5.58 -22.33 18.85
C ASP A 780 6.27 -20.96 18.74
N GLY A 781 7.48 -20.92 18.13
CA GLY A 781 8.26 -19.69 17.94
C GLY A 781 9.04 -19.23 19.19
N ARG A 782 9.13 -20.02 20.25
CA ARG A 782 9.96 -19.74 21.42
C ARG A 782 11.43 -19.95 21.13
N VAL A 783 12.25 -19.20 21.84
CA VAL A 783 13.72 -19.24 21.77
C VAL A 783 14.28 -19.64 23.11
N ASN A 784 15.23 -20.57 23.10
CA ASN A 784 16.03 -20.93 24.26
C ASN A 784 17.52 -20.84 23.86
N ASN A 785 18.32 -20.04 24.58
CA ASN A 785 19.76 -19.84 24.33
C ASN A 785 20.13 -19.51 22.87
N GLY A 786 19.27 -18.77 22.14
CA GLY A 786 19.51 -18.34 20.75
C GLY A 786 19.10 -19.36 19.68
N VAL A 787 18.45 -20.47 20.06
CA VAL A 787 17.92 -21.53 19.17
C VAL A 787 16.41 -21.68 19.38
N SER A 788 15.68 -22.19 18.36
CA SER A 788 14.27 -22.52 18.58
C SER A 788 14.13 -23.64 19.63
N VAL A 789 13.07 -23.61 20.44
CA VAL A 789 12.80 -24.66 21.42
C VAL A 789 12.62 -26.01 20.74
N ALA A 790 12.14 -26.03 19.50
CA ALA A 790 12.02 -27.26 18.70
C ALA A 790 13.40 -27.87 18.36
N ASP A 791 14.41 -27.03 18.13
CA ASP A 791 15.78 -27.45 17.79
C ASP A 791 16.67 -27.63 19.03
N ALA A 792 16.27 -27.07 20.18
CA ALA A 792 17.07 -27.09 21.41
C ALA A 792 17.35 -28.53 21.92
N ALA A 793 16.45 -29.46 21.67
CA ALA A 793 16.64 -30.88 22.02
C ALA A 793 17.69 -31.54 21.12
N THR A 794 17.76 -31.19 19.85
CA THR A 794 18.75 -31.68 18.88
C THR A 794 20.14 -31.11 19.20
N VAL A 795 20.21 -29.80 19.46
CA VAL A 795 21.46 -29.11 19.82
C VAL A 795 22.01 -29.62 21.16
N ALA A 796 21.16 -29.86 22.16
CA ALA A 796 21.59 -30.42 23.45
C ALA A 796 22.12 -31.87 23.32
N SER A 797 21.59 -32.66 22.40
CA SER A 797 22.07 -34.01 22.10
C SER A 797 23.41 -33.99 21.35
N GLU A 798 23.66 -32.99 20.52
CA GLU A 798 24.93 -32.78 19.81
C GLU A 798 26.04 -32.25 20.75
N GLU A 799 25.71 -31.28 21.61
CA GLU A 799 26.65 -30.79 22.65
C GLU A 799 27.04 -31.92 23.61
N ALA A 800 26.09 -32.74 24.04
CA ALA A 800 26.39 -33.90 24.93
C ALA A 800 27.25 -34.98 24.22
N SER A 801 27.21 -35.10 22.91
CA SER A 801 28.03 -36.04 22.14
C SER A 801 29.44 -35.51 21.86
N ASP A 802 29.66 -34.20 21.87
CA ASP A 802 30.97 -33.56 21.70
C ASP A 802 31.75 -33.47 23.02
N ASP A 803 31.05 -33.35 24.15
CA ASP A 803 31.70 -33.42 25.48
C ASP A 803 32.19 -34.87 25.83
N GLN A 804 31.78 -35.87 25.04
CA GLN A 804 32.22 -37.28 25.18
C GLN A 804 33.34 -37.66 24.19
N LYS A 805 33.78 -36.81 23.32
CA LYS A 805 34.96 -36.96 22.45
C LYS A 805 36.10 -36.06 22.92
#